data_b9f4ad50b82287c55c30e4ae96e8bf8c
#
_entry.id   b9f4ad50b82287c55c30e4ae96e8bf8c
#
_cell.length_a   1.000
_cell.length_b   1.000
_cell.length_c   1.000
_cell.angle_alpha   90.00
_cell.angle_beta   90.00
_cell.angle_gamma   90.00
#
_symmetry.space_group_name_H-M   'P 1'
#
loop_
_entity.id
_entity.type
_entity.pdbx_description
1 polymer ?
#
loop_
_entity_poly.entity_id
_entity_poly.type
_entity_poly.pdbx_seq_one_letter_code
_entity_poly.pdbx_strand_id
1 'polypeptide(L)'
;MTTENEQITPADAAIVSSGTGTKGPEERDLPASLKEEMDLCLQILREVLGEFDENLLAKFDEVREHALNASDERFSGILTDTNPDQDDLQKVVDIVDKMDVHDAQLLARAFTTYFHLANLCEENYRVSVLHSREAAVDDTQAVDPVNEMTCAYHQLINEMGPARAKELLDQLEFHPVFTAHPTEARRKAVEGKIRRISQLLEAHKLLGGSDKKENSRRLFNEIDALFRTSPIALKKPTPVEEADTILDIFDNTLFYTIPQVYRRFDDWVLGDKAGLVPPVCPAFFHPGSWIGSDRDGNPNVTAKVSRQVARKFSDHVLGALEIETRRVGKNLTMEAETTPPSAELKSLWNHQKEMSERLTDKAALISTKALHRAVMLVMADRLKATIDRDADLMYHSCEDYIADLKTVQRSLAEANAKRSAYGPLQDLIWQAETFGFHMVEMEFRQHSVVHSRALEDIREHGLHGERGELQPMTHEVLDTFRALGSIQKRNGIKAARRYIISFTKSAQNIKDVYELNRLAFSHPEDVPTIDVIPLFEQLEDLQNSVDVLEEMIKIPEVQARLKATGGKMEVMLGYSDSSKDAGPTSATLALHSAQERIAKWAESHDIDLTLFHGRGGAVGRGGGPANRAVLAQPVGSVKCRFKLTEQGEVIFARYGNPVLAIRHVESVAAATLLQSAPSVEKRNTDMTKKYADMASKLDEAAHNRFLDLLNTDGFAPWFSTVTPLTEIGLLPIGSRPAKRGLGAKSLDDLRTIPWIFSWAQARINLAAWYGLGTACEQFGDLNTLRQAYEEWPLFSTFIDNIEMSLAKTDERIAKMYLALGDREDLNKKVLDEMELTRKWVLKIVGDEWPLQHRHVLGQAIRIRSPYVDALSVTQVLALGSLRKRVDKEELTHGQKENYTYLILCTVSGVAAGLQNTG
;
A
#
# COMPACT_ATOMS: atom_id res chain seq x y z
N MET A 1 -16.44 -38.30 27.50
CA MET A 1 -16.81 -36.88 27.27
C MET A 1 -15.73 -36.33 26.41
N THR A 2 -15.95 -36.42 25.13
CA THR A 2 -15.04 -36.05 24.05
C THR A 2 -15.36 -34.58 23.68
N THR A 3 -14.45 -33.69 23.98
CA THR A 3 -14.44 -32.32 23.46
C THR A 3 -13.71 -32.36 22.14
N GLU A 4 -14.43 -32.20 21.05
CA GLU A 4 -13.88 -31.99 19.73
C GLU A 4 -13.15 -30.63 19.72
N ASN A 5 -11.84 -30.67 19.54
CA ASN A 5 -11.02 -29.51 19.21
C ASN A 5 -11.27 -29.18 17.74
N GLU A 6 -12.09 -28.20 17.45
CA GLU A 6 -12.09 -27.54 16.14
C GLU A 6 -10.75 -26.84 15.96
N GLN A 7 -9.93 -27.37 15.07
CA GLN A 7 -8.71 -26.76 14.61
C GLN A 7 -9.07 -25.51 13.78
N ILE A 8 -8.94 -24.33 14.39
CA ILE A 8 -9.01 -23.04 13.67
C ILE A 8 -7.82 -22.97 12.73
N THR A 9 -8.07 -22.95 11.43
CA THR A 9 -7.00 -22.79 10.45
C THR A 9 -6.38 -21.40 10.55
N PRO A 10 -5.08 -21.21 10.22
CA PRO A 10 -4.43 -19.89 10.23
C PRO A 10 -5.12 -18.82 9.37
N ALA A 11 -6.01 -19.25 8.47
CA ALA A 11 -6.82 -18.37 7.62
C ALA A 11 -7.96 -17.67 8.37
N ASP A 12 -8.49 -18.28 9.43
CA ASP A 12 -9.59 -17.72 10.23
C ASP A 12 -9.11 -16.79 11.35
N ALA A 13 -7.79 -16.80 11.61
CA ALA A 13 -7.15 -15.93 12.61
C ALA A 13 -7.20 -14.43 12.25
N ALA A 14 -7.60 -14.08 11.04
CA ALA A 14 -7.64 -12.67 10.64
C ALA A 14 -8.84 -11.91 11.22
N ILE A 15 -9.94 -12.57 11.64
CA ILE A 15 -11.08 -11.88 12.27
C ILE A 15 -12.02 -12.88 12.96
N VAL A 16 -12.27 -12.66 14.22
CA VAL A 16 -13.10 -13.44 15.13
C VAL A 16 -14.50 -13.73 14.62
N SER A 17 -14.88 -15.00 14.58
CA SER A 17 -16.26 -15.39 14.78
C SER A 17 -16.42 -16.03 16.17
N SER A 18 -17.08 -15.38 17.07
CA SER A 18 -17.71 -16.07 18.21
C SER A 18 -19.21 -16.09 17.95
N GLY A 19 -19.75 -17.23 17.56
CA GLY A 19 -21.18 -17.40 17.44
C GLY A 19 -21.54 -18.51 16.48
N THR A 20 -21.63 -19.75 17.01
CA THR A 20 -22.31 -20.85 16.35
C THR A 20 -23.83 -20.63 16.40
N GLY A 21 -24.44 -20.38 15.28
CA GLY A 21 -25.88 -20.31 15.14
C GLY A 21 -26.28 -20.07 13.69
N THR A 22 -26.80 -21.10 13.05
CA THR A 22 -27.53 -21.01 11.79
C THR A 22 -28.76 -20.12 11.99
N LYS A 23 -28.65 -18.83 11.68
CA LYS A 23 -29.75 -17.90 11.52
C LYS A 23 -29.60 -17.16 10.22
N GLY A 24 -30.71 -16.96 9.53
CA GLY A 24 -30.79 -16.28 8.25
C GLY A 24 -30.34 -14.80 8.29
N PRO A 25 -30.50 -14.08 7.18
CA PRO A 25 -29.89 -12.75 6.96
C PRO A 25 -30.47 -11.61 7.83
N GLU A 26 -31.23 -11.88 8.88
CA GLU A 26 -32.07 -10.90 9.60
C GLU A 26 -31.38 -10.07 10.68
N GLU A 27 -30.14 -10.32 11.09
CA GLU A 27 -29.52 -9.52 12.12
C GLU A 27 -28.17 -8.93 11.63
N ARG A 28 -28.13 -7.61 11.57
CA ARG A 28 -26.89 -6.81 11.52
C ARG A 28 -26.17 -6.92 12.85
N ASP A 29 -25.77 -8.11 13.24
CA ASP A 29 -25.07 -8.35 14.51
C ASP A 29 -23.64 -7.80 14.43
N LEU A 30 -23.53 -6.47 14.56
CA LEU A 30 -22.28 -5.85 14.90
C LEU A 30 -21.86 -6.29 16.30
N PRO A 31 -20.54 -6.51 16.50
CA PRO A 31 -20.02 -6.64 17.85
C PRO A 31 -20.47 -5.44 18.72
N ALA A 32 -20.98 -5.70 19.92
CA ALA A 32 -21.62 -4.67 20.73
C ALA A 32 -20.74 -3.41 20.90
N SER A 33 -19.44 -3.59 21.13
CA SER A 33 -18.49 -2.47 21.30
C SER A 33 -18.31 -1.63 20.03
N LEU A 34 -18.34 -2.24 18.83
CA LEU A 34 -18.29 -1.52 17.56
C LEU A 34 -19.58 -0.74 17.34
N LYS A 35 -20.72 -1.39 17.61
CA LYS A 35 -22.04 -0.76 17.47
C LYS A 35 -22.18 0.47 18.36
N GLU A 36 -21.81 0.34 19.66
CA GLU A 36 -21.86 1.47 20.61
C GLU A 36 -21.01 2.66 20.17
N GLU A 37 -19.82 2.42 19.64
CA GLU A 37 -18.92 3.49 19.16
C GLU A 37 -19.47 4.14 17.88
N MET A 38 -20.02 3.35 16.96
CA MET A 38 -20.66 3.86 15.74
C MET A 38 -21.93 4.66 16.06
N ASP A 39 -22.77 4.19 16.95
CA ASP A 39 -23.98 4.88 17.38
C ASP A 39 -23.66 6.22 18.05
N LEU A 40 -22.62 6.26 18.89
CA LEU A 40 -22.12 7.52 19.48
C LEU A 40 -21.68 8.52 18.41
N CYS A 41 -20.87 8.08 17.44
CA CYS A 41 -20.40 8.93 16.36
C CYS A 41 -21.55 9.43 15.48
N LEU A 42 -22.52 8.56 15.15
CA LEU A 42 -23.68 8.92 14.36
C LEU A 42 -24.57 9.92 15.12
N GLN A 43 -24.79 9.70 16.42
CA GLN A 43 -25.56 10.63 17.25
C GLN A 43 -24.92 12.03 17.24
N ILE A 44 -23.62 12.13 17.48
CA ILE A 44 -22.91 13.41 17.46
C ILE A 44 -23.00 14.06 16.08
N LEU A 45 -22.82 13.29 15.00
CA LEU A 45 -22.96 13.83 13.64
C LEU A 45 -24.36 14.38 13.38
N ARG A 46 -25.44 13.68 13.82
CA ARG A 46 -26.82 14.15 13.67
C ARG A 46 -27.07 15.46 14.46
N GLU A 47 -26.51 15.57 15.67
CA GLU A 47 -26.58 16.80 16.47
C GLU A 47 -25.86 17.95 15.73
N VAL A 48 -24.68 17.71 15.17
CA VAL A 48 -23.93 18.69 14.35
C VAL A 48 -24.75 19.11 13.12
N LEU A 49 -25.37 18.17 12.41
CA LEU A 49 -26.19 18.48 11.23
C LEU A 49 -27.41 19.32 11.61
N GLY A 50 -28.09 18.97 12.73
CA GLY A 50 -29.26 19.74 13.21
C GLY A 50 -28.88 21.15 13.67
N GLU A 51 -27.76 21.35 14.35
CA GLU A 51 -27.26 22.67 14.70
C GLU A 51 -26.84 23.50 13.46
N PHE A 52 -26.41 22.84 12.39
CA PHE A 52 -26.02 23.47 11.14
C PHE A 52 -27.24 23.86 10.30
N ASP A 53 -28.18 22.93 10.06
CA ASP A 53 -29.44 23.11 9.31
C ASP A 53 -30.38 21.93 9.60
N GLU A 54 -31.53 22.20 10.23
CA GLU A 54 -32.58 21.21 10.53
C GLU A 54 -33.13 20.51 9.27
N ASN A 55 -33.20 21.22 8.13
CA ASN A 55 -33.68 20.65 6.87
C ASN A 55 -32.64 19.67 6.30
N LEU A 56 -31.34 19.97 6.44
CA LEU A 56 -30.27 19.05 6.07
C LEU A 56 -30.31 17.77 6.90
N LEU A 57 -30.53 17.87 8.22
CA LEU A 57 -30.69 16.71 9.07
C LEU A 57 -31.90 15.85 8.65
N ALA A 58 -33.05 16.47 8.39
CA ALA A 58 -34.25 15.75 7.93
C ALA A 58 -34.01 14.99 6.64
N LYS A 59 -33.34 15.62 5.64
CA LYS A 59 -32.97 14.99 4.37
C LYS A 59 -31.94 13.88 4.57
N PHE A 60 -30.95 14.07 5.43
CA PHE A 60 -29.96 13.05 5.75
C PHE A 60 -30.63 11.80 6.35
N ASP A 61 -31.54 11.99 7.31
CA ASP A 61 -32.24 10.87 7.95
C ASP A 61 -33.17 10.14 6.97
N GLU A 62 -33.93 10.87 6.13
CA GLU A 62 -34.84 10.32 5.13
C GLU A 62 -34.07 9.49 4.07
N VAL A 63 -33.05 10.07 3.46
CA VAL A 63 -32.20 9.35 2.48
C VAL A 63 -31.51 8.15 3.11
N ARG A 64 -31.03 8.29 4.36
CA ARG A 64 -30.41 7.20 5.09
C ARG A 64 -31.37 6.05 5.34
N GLU A 65 -32.60 6.30 5.76
CA GLU A 65 -33.61 5.29 6.02
C GLU A 65 -33.94 4.48 4.76
N HIS A 66 -34.23 5.14 3.65
CA HIS A 66 -34.49 4.46 2.39
C HIS A 66 -33.28 3.71 1.85
N ALA A 67 -32.08 4.27 1.97
CA ALA A 67 -30.86 3.58 1.54
C ALA A 67 -30.57 2.33 2.38
N LEU A 68 -30.90 2.36 3.69
CA LEU A 68 -30.79 1.20 4.56
C LEU A 68 -31.75 0.08 4.13
N ASN A 69 -33.02 0.41 3.89
CA ASN A 69 -34.04 -0.53 3.43
C ASN A 69 -33.66 -1.16 2.08
N ALA A 70 -33.26 -0.33 1.11
CA ALA A 70 -32.82 -0.78 -0.21
C ALA A 70 -31.60 -1.72 -0.14
N SER A 71 -30.68 -1.48 0.81
CA SER A 71 -29.52 -2.35 1.02
C SER A 71 -29.91 -3.69 1.66
N ASP A 72 -30.86 -3.70 2.60
CA ASP A 72 -31.35 -4.94 3.22
C ASP A 72 -32.05 -5.82 2.18
N GLU A 73 -32.86 -5.26 1.30
CA GLU A 73 -33.50 -5.98 0.18
C GLU A 73 -32.45 -6.65 -0.72
N ARG A 74 -31.35 -5.96 -1.04
CA ARG A 74 -30.25 -6.49 -1.85
C ARG A 74 -29.57 -7.70 -1.21
N PHE A 75 -29.29 -7.65 0.10
CA PHE A 75 -28.56 -8.71 0.80
C PHE A 75 -29.44 -9.85 1.30
N SER A 76 -30.77 -9.68 1.38
CA SER A 76 -31.71 -10.74 1.74
C SER A 76 -32.06 -11.69 0.58
N GLY A 77 -31.61 -11.39 -0.63
CA GLY A 77 -31.97 -12.17 -1.83
C GLY A 77 -33.44 -12.03 -2.24
N ILE A 78 -34.22 -11.21 -1.54
CA ILE A 78 -35.61 -10.88 -1.87
C ILE A 78 -35.60 -9.75 -2.90
N LEU A 79 -35.05 -10.02 -4.09
CA LEU A 79 -35.43 -9.24 -5.28
C LEU A 79 -36.81 -9.75 -5.72
N THR A 80 -37.81 -9.34 -5.00
CA THR A 80 -39.21 -9.50 -5.46
C THR A 80 -39.41 -8.59 -6.66
N ASP A 81 -40.25 -9.03 -7.62
CA ASP A 81 -40.85 -8.15 -8.63
C ASP A 81 -41.73 -7.09 -7.89
N THR A 82 -41.07 -6.15 -7.27
CA THR A 82 -41.71 -5.12 -6.45
C THR A 82 -42.28 -4.04 -7.35
N ASN A 83 -43.50 -3.66 -7.06
CA ASN A 83 -44.14 -2.48 -7.59
C ASN A 83 -43.17 -1.28 -7.47
N PRO A 84 -42.92 -0.50 -8.55
CA PRO A 84 -41.99 0.65 -8.50
C PRO A 84 -42.24 1.64 -7.34
N ASP A 85 -43.49 1.70 -6.85
CA ASP A 85 -43.89 2.53 -5.72
C ASP A 85 -43.37 2.03 -4.36
N GLN A 86 -42.80 0.83 -4.29
CA GLN A 86 -42.22 0.19 -3.08
C GLN A 86 -40.71 0.07 -3.14
N ASP A 87 -40.04 0.45 -4.22
CA ASP A 87 -38.58 0.42 -4.36
C ASP A 87 -37.92 1.56 -3.55
N ASP A 88 -37.31 1.24 -2.42
CA ASP A 88 -36.65 2.22 -1.57
C ASP A 88 -35.48 2.89 -2.26
N LEU A 89 -34.78 2.24 -3.19
CA LEU A 89 -33.71 2.89 -3.97
C LEU A 89 -34.29 3.96 -4.91
N GLN A 90 -35.47 3.71 -5.50
CA GLN A 90 -36.15 4.71 -6.32
C GLN A 90 -36.57 5.93 -5.50
N LYS A 91 -37.00 5.73 -4.23
CA LYS A 91 -37.25 6.86 -3.32
C LYS A 91 -36.02 7.71 -3.05
N VAL A 92 -34.84 7.08 -2.86
CA VAL A 92 -33.57 7.81 -2.78
C VAL A 92 -33.34 8.64 -4.04
N VAL A 93 -33.56 8.06 -5.23
CA VAL A 93 -33.45 8.79 -6.51
C VAL A 93 -34.41 9.99 -6.53
N ASP A 94 -35.68 9.80 -6.18
CA ASP A 94 -36.71 10.84 -6.22
C ASP A 94 -36.44 11.99 -5.24
N ILE A 95 -35.85 11.70 -4.06
CA ILE A 95 -35.46 12.71 -3.07
C ILE A 95 -34.30 13.51 -3.59
N VAL A 96 -33.23 12.84 -4.05
CA VAL A 96 -32.00 13.50 -4.51
C VAL A 96 -32.23 14.30 -5.80
N ASP A 97 -33.05 13.82 -6.74
CA ASP A 97 -33.33 14.52 -8.01
C ASP A 97 -34.08 15.84 -7.79
N LYS A 98 -34.84 15.94 -6.70
CA LYS A 98 -35.57 17.18 -6.31
C LYS A 98 -34.70 18.16 -5.53
N MET A 99 -33.50 17.76 -5.08
CA MET A 99 -32.62 18.66 -4.34
C MET A 99 -31.96 19.68 -5.26
N ASP A 100 -31.71 20.86 -4.74
CA ASP A 100 -30.75 21.74 -5.40
C ASP A 100 -29.30 21.24 -5.23
N VAL A 101 -28.42 21.75 -6.09
CA VAL A 101 -27.02 21.30 -6.13
C VAL A 101 -26.28 21.58 -4.81
N HIS A 102 -26.60 22.67 -4.12
CA HIS A 102 -25.97 23.04 -2.86
C HIS A 102 -26.36 22.06 -1.73
N ASP A 103 -27.65 21.76 -1.61
CA ASP A 103 -28.16 20.78 -0.65
C ASP A 103 -27.56 19.38 -0.90
N ALA A 104 -27.48 18.96 -2.17
CA ALA A 104 -26.84 17.71 -2.55
C ALA A 104 -25.34 17.68 -2.20
N GLN A 105 -24.64 18.82 -2.30
CA GLN A 105 -23.23 18.92 -1.87
C GLN A 105 -23.10 18.78 -0.35
N LEU A 106 -23.99 19.37 0.44
CA LEU A 106 -24.02 19.25 1.90
C LEU A 106 -24.36 17.83 2.34
N LEU A 107 -25.33 17.20 1.68
CA LEU A 107 -25.69 15.80 1.91
C LEU A 107 -24.51 14.85 1.61
N ALA A 108 -23.84 15.02 0.47
CA ALA A 108 -22.66 14.24 0.12
C ALA A 108 -21.54 14.41 1.14
N ARG A 109 -21.35 15.62 1.68
CA ARG A 109 -20.38 15.88 2.76
C ARG A 109 -20.77 15.18 4.06
N ALA A 110 -22.04 15.17 4.43
CA ALA A 110 -22.53 14.50 5.62
C ALA A 110 -22.27 12.98 5.55
N PHE A 111 -22.58 12.33 4.44
CA PHE A 111 -22.28 10.92 4.22
C PHE A 111 -20.78 10.62 4.19
N THR A 112 -19.97 11.49 3.57
CA THR A 112 -18.51 11.34 3.57
C THR A 112 -17.95 11.45 4.98
N THR A 113 -18.46 12.37 5.80
CA THR A 113 -18.07 12.49 7.20
C THR A 113 -18.43 11.24 7.99
N TYR A 114 -19.63 10.70 7.79
CA TYR A 114 -20.04 9.43 8.39
C TYR A 114 -19.08 8.29 8.02
N PHE A 115 -18.64 8.17 6.74
CA PHE A 115 -17.65 7.15 6.35
C PHE A 115 -16.32 7.28 7.08
N HIS A 116 -15.84 8.48 7.28
CA HIS A 116 -14.61 8.68 8.05
C HIS A 116 -14.75 8.18 9.48
N LEU A 117 -15.90 8.44 10.10
CA LEU A 117 -16.20 7.99 11.45
C LEU A 117 -16.39 6.46 11.52
N ALA A 118 -17.16 5.87 10.61
CA ALA A 118 -17.41 4.44 10.55
C ALA A 118 -16.11 3.65 10.31
N ASN A 119 -15.28 4.09 9.36
CA ASN A 119 -13.98 3.46 9.10
C ASN A 119 -13.07 3.53 10.34
N LEU A 120 -13.10 4.64 11.08
CA LEU A 120 -12.35 4.81 12.30
C LEU A 120 -12.83 3.88 13.42
N CYS A 121 -14.15 3.74 13.61
CA CYS A 121 -14.71 2.81 14.58
C CYS A 121 -14.33 1.36 14.26
N GLU A 122 -14.37 0.96 12.98
CA GLU A 122 -13.90 -0.36 12.54
C GLU A 122 -12.40 -0.55 12.84
N GLU A 123 -11.58 0.45 12.61
CA GLU A 123 -10.13 0.42 12.90
C GLU A 123 -9.90 0.24 14.40
N ASN A 124 -10.55 1.07 15.25
CA ASN A 124 -10.47 0.98 16.70
C ASN A 124 -10.94 -0.40 17.23
N TYR A 125 -11.99 -0.94 16.62
CA TYR A 125 -12.47 -2.27 16.97
C TYR A 125 -11.43 -3.35 16.65
N ARG A 126 -10.80 -3.31 15.46
CA ARG A 126 -9.72 -4.25 15.07
C ARG A 126 -8.56 -4.18 16.05
N VAL A 127 -8.14 -2.97 16.41
CA VAL A 127 -7.08 -2.74 17.42
C VAL A 127 -7.46 -3.35 18.76
N SER A 128 -8.69 -3.13 19.24
CA SER A 128 -9.19 -3.68 20.49
C SER A 128 -9.21 -5.22 20.49
N VAL A 129 -9.60 -5.84 19.37
CA VAL A 129 -9.58 -7.30 19.21
C VAL A 129 -8.14 -7.84 19.25
N LEU A 130 -7.20 -7.18 18.59
CA LEU A 130 -5.79 -7.59 18.61
C LEU A 130 -5.22 -7.51 20.04
N HIS A 131 -5.44 -6.42 20.76
CA HIS A 131 -5.03 -6.28 22.16
C HIS A 131 -5.65 -7.34 23.07
N SER A 132 -6.93 -7.66 22.86
CA SER A 132 -7.62 -8.70 23.66
C SER A 132 -7.04 -10.10 23.41
N ARG A 133 -6.62 -10.38 22.18
CA ARG A 133 -5.96 -11.64 21.85
C ARG A 133 -4.56 -11.72 22.45
N GLU A 134 -3.77 -10.66 22.36
CA GLU A 134 -2.44 -10.59 22.99
C GLU A 134 -2.54 -10.78 24.50
N ALA A 135 -3.51 -10.15 25.14
CA ALA A 135 -3.75 -10.31 26.59
C ALA A 135 -4.23 -11.71 26.99
N ALA A 136 -4.78 -12.49 26.05
CA ALA A 136 -5.25 -13.85 26.30
C ALA A 136 -4.17 -14.93 26.08
N VAL A 137 -3.00 -14.57 25.56
CA VAL A 137 -1.87 -15.51 25.37
C VAL A 137 -1.28 -15.84 26.72
N ASP A 138 -1.24 -17.13 27.05
CA ASP A 138 -0.58 -17.64 28.24
C ASP A 138 0.93 -17.67 27.99
N ASP A 139 1.71 -16.99 28.83
CA ASP A 139 3.19 -16.94 28.79
C ASP A 139 3.86 -18.33 28.78
N THR A 140 3.10 -19.37 29.09
CA THR A 140 3.56 -20.76 29.11
C THR A 140 3.48 -21.44 27.73
N GLN A 141 2.86 -20.83 26.74
CA GLN A 141 2.75 -21.43 25.39
C GLN A 141 4.06 -21.29 24.61
N ALA A 142 4.53 -22.40 24.07
CA ALA A 142 5.77 -22.45 23.27
C ALA A 142 5.67 -21.73 21.92
N VAL A 143 4.46 -21.41 21.46
CA VAL A 143 4.18 -20.68 20.21
C VAL A 143 3.07 -19.67 20.48
N ASP A 144 3.32 -18.41 20.20
CA ASP A 144 2.30 -17.38 20.24
C ASP A 144 1.35 -17.55 19.04
N PRO A 145 0.10 -18.01 19.24
CA PRO A 145 -0.84 -18.25 18.13
C PRO A 145 -1.29 -16.93 17.44
N VAL A 146 -0.98 -15.79 18.04
CA VAL A 146 -1.31 -14.46 17.50
C VAL A 146 -0.18 -13.91 16.65
N ASN A 147 1.07 -14.28 16.94
CA ASN A 147 2.24 -13.81 16.20
C ASN A 147 2.57 -14.76 15.04
N GLU A 148 2.13 -14.40 13.83
CA GLU A 148 2.33 -15.22 12.63
C GLU A 148 3.81 -15.46 12.29
N MET A 149 4.70 -14.50 12.57
CA MET A 149 6.12 -14.62 12.27
C MET A 149 6.79 -15.68 13.15
N THR A 150 6.42 -15.75 14.43
CA THR A 150 6.94 -16.79 15.34
C THR A 150 6.43 -18.17 14.94
N CYS A 151 5.16 -18.30 14.57
CA CYS A 151 4.58 -19.54 14.06
C CYS A 151 5.30 -20.02 12.79
N ALA A 152 5.55 -19.10 11.84
CA ALA A 152 6.26 -19.40 10.61
C ALA A 152 7.69 -19.89 10.88
N TYR A 153 8.40 -19.22 11.76
CA TYR A 153 9.77 -19.61 12.13
C TYR A 153 9.81 -20.96 12.85
N HIS A 154 8.85 -21.23 13.73
CA HIS A 154 8.70 -22.53 14.38
C HIS A 154 8.44 -23.66 13.36
N GLN A 155 7.61 -23.40 12.35
CA GLN A 155 7.35 -24.37 11.27
C GLN A 155 8.65 -24.66 10.49
N LEU A 156 9.45 -23.63 10.15
CA LEU A 156 10.75 -23.81 9.49
C LEU A 156 11.72 -24.65 10.34
N ILE A 157 11.78 -24.41 11.65
CA ILE A 157 12.59 -25.22 12.57
C ILE A 157 12.16 -26.69 12.52
N ASN A 158 10.85 -26.96 12.53
CA ASN A 158 10.31 -28.32 12.49
C ASN A 158 10.60 -29.03 11.17
N GLU A 159 10.51 -28.32 10.04
CA GLU A 159 10.68 -28.92 8.72
C GLU A 159 12.13 -29.06 8.27
N MET A 160 13.02 -28.13 8.68
CA MET A 160 14.40 -28.10 8.15
C MET A 160 15.50 -27.93 9.20
N GLY A 161 15.12 -27.85 10.47
CA GLY A 161 16.04 -27.71 11.61
C GLY A 161 16.44 -26.25 11.91
N PRO A 162 16.92 -25.99 13.15
CA PRO A 162 17.14 -24.62 13.64
C PRO A 162 18.25 -23.88 12.89
N ALA A 163 19.30 -24.57 12.43
CA ALA A 163 20.40 -23.91 11.71
C ALA A 163 19.93 -23.35 10.36
N ARG A 164 19.18 -24.14 9.58
CA ARG A 164 18.67 -23.68 8.28
C ARG A 164 17.57 -22.63 8.43
N ALA A 165 16.70 -22.79 9.43
CA ALA A 165 15.70 -21.77 9.74
C ALA A 165 16.34 -20.41 10.08
N LYS A 166 17.45 -20.44 10.84
CA LYS A 166 18.21 -19.20 11.16
C LYS A 166 18.86 -18.58 9.92
N GLU A 167 19.43 -19.37 9.02
CA GLU A 167 19.96 -18.86 7.74
C GLU A 167 18.90 -18.15 6.92
N LEU A 168 17.67 -18.69 6.86
CA LEU A 168 16.55 -18.06 6.16
C LEU A 168 16.09 -16.78 6.86
N LEU A 169 16.06 -16.79 8.20
CA LEU A 169 15.74 -15.58 8.97
C LEU A 169 16.76 -14.46 8.72
N ASP A 170 18.05 -14.79 8.64
CA ASP A 170 19.11 -13.82 8.35
C ASP A 170 19.04 -13.23 6.94
N GLN A 171 18.34 -13.89 6.03
CA GLN A 171 18.11 -13.44 4.66
C GLN A 171 16.75 -12.75 4.48
N LEU A 172 15.94 -12.67 5.54
CA LEU A 172 14.61 -12.06 5.46
C LEU A 172 14.73 -10.58 5.12
N GLU A 173 14.04 -10.17 4.06
CA GLU A 173 13.90 -8.78 3.66
C GLU A 173 12.45 -8.49 3.23
N PHE A 174 11.86 -7.46 3.81
CA PHE A 174 10.57 -6.93 3.40
C PHE A 174 10.74 -5.49 2.91
N HIS A 175 10.45 -5.26 1.63
CA HIS A 175 10.61 -3.97 0.97
C HIS A 175 9.27 -3.37 0.57
N PRO A 176 8.56 -2.65 1.43
CA PRO A 176 7.40 -1.85 1.04
C PRO A 176 7.87 -0.58 0.33
N VAL A 177 7.44 -0.38 -0.91
CA VAL A 177 7.77 0.81 -1.71
C VAL A 177 6.58 1.75 -1.72
N PHE A 178 6.67 2.85 -0.99
CA PHE A 178 5.61 3.83 -0.84
C PHE A 178 5.46 4.69 -2.09
N THR A 179 4.21 4.81 -2.56
CA THR A 179 3.88 5.61 -3.74
C THR A 179 2.92 6.74 -3.39
N ALA A 180 3.03 7.87 -4.09
CA ALA A 180 2.00 8.89 -4.06
C ALA A 180 0.75 8.36 -4.76
N HIS A 181 -0.40 8.45 -4.09
CA HIS A 181 -1.60 7.85 -4.63
C HIS A 181 -2.63 8.86 -5.10
N PRO A 182 -3.14 8.69 -6.34
CA PRO A 182 -4.09 9.63 -6.92
C PRO A 182 -5.55 9.44 -6.48
N THR A 183 -5.87 8.51 -5.58
CA THR A 183 -7.26 8.21 -5.21
C THR A 183 -7.59 8.45 -3.73
N GLU A 184 -6.60 8.58 -2.86
CA GLU A 184 -6.83 8.97 -1.47
C GLU A 184 -6.55 10.45 -1.24
N ALA A 185 -7.50 11.28 -1.65
CA ALA A 185 -7.42 12.74 -1.52
C ALA A 185 -7.79 13.21 -0.10
N ARG A 186 -7.38 12.49 0.94
CA ARG A 186 -7.56 13.02 2.30
C ARG A 186 -6.63 14.22 2.49
N ARG A 187 -7.21 15.36 2.77
CA ARG A 187 -6.42 16.54 3.18
C ARG A 187 -5.76 16.23 4.52
N LYS A 188 -4.51 16.67 4.73
CA LYS A 188 -3.84 16.60 6.04
C LYS A 188 -4.71 17.11 7.20
N ALA A 189 -5.54 18.13 6.94
CA ALA A 189 -6.50 18.64 7.92
C ALA A 189 -7.55 17.59 8.31
N VAL A 190 -8.02 16.76 7.37
CA VAL A 190 -8.97 15.67 7.61
C VAL A 190 -8.29 14.54 8.38
N GLU A 191 -7.10 14.12 7.96
CA GLU A 191 -6.31 13.08 8.65
C GLU A 191 -6.01 13.45 10.10
N GLY A 192 -5.56 14.69 10.33
CA GLY A 192 -5.30 15.18 11.68
C GLY A 192 -6.55 15.20 12.58
N LYS A 193 -7.73 15.46 12.00
CA LYS A 193 -9.02 15.38 12.75
C LYS A 193 -9.39 13.92 13.05
N ILE A 194 -9.30 13.03 12.06
CA ILE A 194 -9.59 11.60 12.24
C ILE A 194 -8.72 11.03 13.36
N ARG A 195 -7.41 11.33 13.36
CA ARG A 195 -6.48 10.89 14.41
C ARG A 195 -6.88 11.43 15.79
N ARG A 196 -7.24 12.70 15.91
CA ARG A 196 -7.70 13.27 17.20
C ARG A 196 -9.01 12.65 17.64
N ILE A 197 -9.95 12.39 16.73
CA ILE A 197 -11.21 11.71 17.04
C ILE A 197 -10.91 10.29 17.55
N SER A 198 -9.98 9.54 16.92
CA SER A 198 -9.57 8.21 17.40
C SER A 198 -9.07 8.25 18.85
N GLN A 199 -8.14 9.15 19.14
CA GLN A 199 -7.62 9.33 20.51
C GLN A 199 -8.71 9.70 21.53
N LEU A 200 -9.66 10.53 21.14
CA LEU A 200 -10.79 10.92 21.99
C LEU A 200 -11.77 9.77 22.21
N LEU A 201 -12.02 8.92 21.20
CA LEU A 201 -12.86 7.72 21.33
C LEU A 201 -12.22 6.68 22.25
N GLU A 202 -10.92 6.44 22.12
CA GLU A 202 -10.17 5.55 23.02
C GLU A 202 -10.22 6.07 24.47
N ALA A 203 -9.94 7.35 24.66
CA ALA A 203 -10.02 7.98 25.98
C ALA A 203 -11.44 7.94 26.57
N HIS A 204 -12.48 8.08 25.73
CA HIS A 204 -13.88 8.07 26.14
C HIS A 204 -14.28 6.78 26.86
N LYS A 205 -13.69 5.64 26.48
CA LYS A 205 -13.93 4.32 27.10
C LYS A 205 -13.38 4.24 28.52
N LEU A 206 -12.33 4.99 28.83
CA LEU A 206 -11.59 4.92 30.11
C LEU A 206 -11.97 6.03 31.08
N LEU A 207 -12.51 7.15 30.59
CA LEU A 207 -12.80 8.33 31.38
C LEU A 207 -14.18 8.25 32.09
N GLY A 208 -14.31 8.97 33.22
CA GLY A 208 -15.55 9.13 34.00
C GLY A 208 -15.74 10.57 34.46
N GLY A 209 -16.94 10.89 34.97
CA GLY A 209 -17.26 12.17 35.63
C GLY A 209 -17.03 13.40 34.72
N SER A 210 -16.33 14.41 35.29
CA SER A 210 -16.05 15.67 34.60
C SER A 210 -15.11 15.50 33.39
N ASP A 211 -14.16 14.57 33.48
CA ASP A 211 -13.19 14.34 32.42
C ASP A 211 -13.85 13.70 31.18
N LYS A 212 -14.82 12.81 31.38
CA LYS A 212 -15.65 12.27 30.32
C LYS A 212 -16.50 13.34 29.63
N LYS A 213 -17.06 14.28 30.39
CA LYS A 213 -17.82 15.41 29.86
C LYS A 213 -16.95 16.35 29.01
N GLU A 214 -15.72 16.61 29.45
CA GLU A 214 -14.77 17.44 28.69
C GLU A 214 -14.32 16.71 27.42
N ASN A 215 -14.06 15.41 27.51
CA ASN A 215 -13.72 14.58 26.35
C ASN A 215 -14.87 14.59 25.32
N SER A 216 -16.13 14.44 25.76
CA SER A 216 -17.31 14.50 24.88
C SER A 216 -17.43 15.84 24.17
N ARG A 217 -17.17 16.97 24.86
CA ARG A 217 -17.16 18.29 24.24
C ARG A 217 -16.08 18.42 23.15
N ARG A 218 -14.89 17.88 23.39
CA ARG A 218 -13.80 17.87 22.40
C ARG A 218 -14.12 16.97 21.21
N LEU A 219 -14.72 15.81 21.47
CA LEU A 219 -15.16 14.89 20.41
C LEU A 219 -16.21 15.54 19.52
N PHE A 220 -17.20 16.20 20.10
CA PHE A 220 -18.21 16.98 19.37
C PHE A 220 -17.58 18.06 18.51
N ASN A 221 -16.66 18.87 19.09
CA ASN A 221 -15.95 19.91 18.36
C ASN A 221 -15.13 19.39 17.16
N GLU A 222 -14.46 18.23 17.32
CA GLU A 222 -13.67 17.66 16.22
C GLU A 222 -14.56 17.09 15.11
N ILE A 223 -15.72 16.50 15.43
CA ILE A 223 -16.69 16.00 14.44
C ILE A 223 -17.37 17.16 13.71
N ASP A 224 -17.77 18.23 14.42
CA ASP A 224 -18.31 19.44 13.80
C ASP A 224 -17.29 20.08 12.85
N ALA A 225 -16.07 20.23 13.30
CA ALA A 225 -15.00 20.77 12.49
C ALA A 225 -14.65 19.83 11.30
N LEU A 226 -14.80 18.51 11.43
CA LEU A 226 -14.62 17.55 10.32
C LEU A 226 -15.70 17.78 9.25
N PHE A 227 -16.97 17.84 9.63
CA PHE A 227 -18.09 18.12 8.73
C PHE A 227 -17.92 19.46 7.99
N ARG A 228 -17.50 20.52 8.68
CA ARG A 228 -17.28 21.85 8.09
C ARG A 228 -16.01 21.93 7.24
N THR A 229 -15.11 20.96 7.34
CA THR A 229 -13.87 20.91 6.53
C THR A 229 -14.18 20.41 5.12
N SER A 230 -13.78 21.16 4.09
CA SER A 230 -13.93 20.71 2.71
C SER A 230 -13.22 19.38 2.48
N PRO A 231 -13.87 18.36 1.92
CA PRO A 231 -13.24 17.06 1.65
C PRO A 231 -12.23 17.15 0.51
N ILE A 232 -12.34 18.14 -0.37
CA ILE A 232 -11.51 18.29 -1.58
C ILE A 232 -10.49 19.41 -1.39
N ALA A 233 -9.24 19.16 -1.79
CA ALA A 233 -8.21 20.18 -1.87
C ALA A 233 -8.48 21.14 -3.05
N LEU A 234 -8.15 22.43 -2.89
CA LEU A 234 -8.29 23.42 -3.96
C LEU A 234 -7.19 23.32 -5.02
N LYS A 235 -6.08 22.70 -4.69
CA LYS A 235 -4.85 22.65 -5.52
C LYS A 235 -4.29 21.23 -5.50
N LYS A 236 -3.78 20.79 -6.66
CA LYS A 236 -3.01 19.54 -6.75
C LYS A 236 -1.73 19.65 -5.92
N PRO A 237 -1.37 18.63 -5.13
CA PRO A 237 -0.11 18.62 -4.41
C PRO A 237 1.07 18.58 -5.39
N THR A 238 2.18 19.20 -5.00
CA THR A 238 3.46 19.02 -5.67
C THR A 238 4.12 17.72 -5.21
N PRO A 239 5.07 17.14 -5.97
CA PRO A 239 5.78 15.93 -5.52
C PRO A 239 6.54 16.15 -4.18
N VAL A 240 6.93 17.38 -3.87
CA VAL A 240 7.57 17.71 -2.58
C VAL A 240 6.56 17.69 -1.42
N GLU A 241 5.32 18.13 -1.68
CA GLU A 241 4.22 18.05 -0.69
C GLU A 241 3.73 16.59 -0.51
N GLU A 242 3.78 15.75 -1.55
CA GLU A 242 3.49 14.32 -1.44
C GLU A 242 4.46 13.60 -0.47
N ALA A 243 5.72 14.05 -0.40
CA ALA A 243 6.69 13.50 0.54
C ALA A 243 6.27 13.69 2.01
N ASP A 244 5.46 14.71 2.33
CA ASP A 244 4.97 14.94 3.70
C ASP A 244 4.09 13.78 4.20
N THR A 245 3.42 13.05 3.30
CA THR A 245 2.63 11.87 3.68
C THR A 245 3.51 10.75 4.23
N ILE A 246 4.67 10.51 3.60
CA ILE A 246 5.62 9.51 4.09
C ILE A 246 6.24 9.94 5.42
N LEU A 247 6.57 11.23 5.56
CA LEU A 247 7.08 11.76 6.83
C LEU A 247 6.06 11.58 7.96
N ASP A 248 4.79 11.85 7.70
CA ASP A 248 3.73 11.67 8.70
C ASP A 248 3.60 10.18 9.14
N ILE A 249 3.72 9.22 8.22
CA ILE A 249 3.71 7.77 8.53
C ILE A 249 5.00 7.37 9.28
N PHE A 250 6.14 7.91 8.88
CA PHE A 250 7.41 7.70 9.57
C PHE A 250 7.32 8.17 11.03
N ASP A 251 6.92 9.40 11.28
CA ASP A 251 6.87 10.00 12.61
C ASP A 251 5.84 9.35 13.54
N ASN A 252 4.65 9.10 13.01
CA ASN A 252 3.55 8.62 13.84
C ASN A 252 3.56 7.09 14.07
N THR A 253 4.28 6.35 13.20
CA THR A 253 4.25 4.90 13.24
C THR A 253 5.63 4.28 13.06
N LEU A 254 6.20 4.32 11.85
CA LEU A 254 7.26 3.38 11.46
C LEU A 254 8.52 3.50 12.31
N PHE A 255 8.97 4.71 12.64
CA PHE A 255 10.25 4.93 13.32
C PHE A 255 10.32 4.25 14.69
N TYR A 256 9.21 4.23 15.42
CA TYR A 256 9.14 3.60 16.74
C TYR A 256 8.55 2.19 16.72
N THR A 257 7.74 1.88 15.73
CA THR A 257 7.00 0.61 15.66
C THR A 257 7.85 -0.52 15.07
N ILE A 258 8.69 -0.25 14.07
CA ILE A 258 9.49 -1.29 13.44
C ILE A 258 10.48 -1.97 14.41
N PRO A 259 11.23 -1.26 15.27
CA PRO A 259 12.03 -1.91 16.32
C PRO A 259 11.20 -2.79 17.27
N GLN A 260 9.92 -2.43 17.53
CA GLN A 260 9.04 -3.25 18.36
C GLN A 260 8.70 -4.59 17.68
N VAL A 261 8.53 -4.62 16.36
CA VAL A 261 8.34 -5.88 15.60
C VAL A 261 9.53 -6.81 15.82
N TYR A 262 10.76 -6.29 15.71
CA TYR A 262 11.98 -7.07 15.93
C TYR A 262 12.08 -7.56 17.39
N ARG A 263 11.74 -6.68 18.33
CA ARG A 263 11.76 -6.98 19.77
C ARG A 263 10.78 -8.09 20.14
N ARG A 264 9.54 -8.03 19.64
CA ARG A 264 8.50 -9.04 19.87
C ARG A 264 8.93 -10.44 19.39
N PHE A 265 9.61 -10.49 18.26
CA PHE A 265 10.20 -11.74 17.77
C PHE A 265 11.30 -12.26 18.69
N ASP A 266 12.21 -11.38 19.14
CA ASP A 266 13.27 -11.72 20.09
C ASP A 266 12.72 -12.16 21.45
N ASP A 267 11.69 -11.49 21.97
CA ASP A 267 11.04 -11.87 23.23
C ASP A 267 10.55 -13.31 23.18
N TRP A 268 9.99 -13.73 22.07
CA TRP A 268 9.56 -15.10 21.88
C TRP A 268 10.74 -16.10 21.71
N VAL A 269 11.75 -15.78 20.90
CA VAL A 269 12.86 -16.70 20.62
C VAL A 269 13.80 -16.85 21.83
N LEU A 270 14.03 -15.75 22.55
CA LEU A 270 15.01 -15.66 23.65
C LEU A 270 14.37 -15.81 25.03
N GLY A 271 13.05 -15.63 25.15
CA GLY A 271 12.33 -15.64 26.44
C GLY A 271 12.95 -14.66 27.43
N ASP A 272 13.19 -15.10 28.67
CA ASP A 272 13.77 -14.27 29.75
C ASP A 272 15.15 -13.66 29.42
N LYS A 273 15.78 -14.10 28.33
CA LYS A 273 17.07 -13.54 27.89
C LYS A 273 16.90 -12.37 26.92
N ALA A 274 15.71 -12.12 26.42
CA ALA A 274 15.45 -10.97 25.53
C ALA A 274 15.83 -9.65 26.24
N GLY A 275 16.50 -8.76 25.52
CA GLY A 275 17.07 -7.54 26.10
C GLY A 275 18.26 -7.72 27.04
N LEU A 276 18.78 -8.95 27.21
CA LEU A 276 19.96 -9.27 28.02
C LEU A 276 21.12 -9.88 27.20
N VAL A 277 20.83 -10.31 25.98
CA VAL A 277 21.80 -10.89 25.03
C VAL A 277 21.64 -10.21 23.66
N PRO A 278 22.60 -10.38 22.74
CA PRO A 278 22.45 -9.90 21.37
C PRO A 278 21.16 -10.39 20.73
N PRO A 279 20.49 -9.57 19.91
CA PRO A 279 19.25 -9.93 19.25
C PRO A 279 19.43 -11.05 18.22
N VAL A 280 18.36 -11.80 17.97
CA VAL A 280 18.29 -12.84 16.92
C VAL A 280 17.62 -12.29 15.67
N CYS A 281 16.65 -11.38 15.83
CA CYS A 281 15.93 -10.78 14.72
C CYS A 281 16.82 -9.78 13.96
N PRO A 282 17.01 -9.95 12.63
CA PRO A 282 17.69 -8.94 11.81
C PRO A 282 16.77 -7.73 11.57
N ALA A 283 17.36 -6.60 11.16
CA ALA A 283 16.63 -5.46 10.64
C ALA A 283 16.16 -5.77 9.20
N PHE A 284 15.01 -6.44 9.06
CA PHE A 284 14.52 -6.97 7.78
C PHE A 284 13.60 -6.01 7.01
N PHE A 285 13.18 -4.92 7.60
CA PHE A 285 12.28 -3.95 6.96
C PHE A 285 13.08 -2.87 6.22
N HIS A 286 12.88 -2.74 4.91
CA HIS A 286 13.61 -1.81 4.05
C HIS A 286 12.65 -0.95 3.24
N PRO A 287 12.27 0.23 3.74
CA PRO A 287 11.30 1.08 3.05
C PRO A 287 11.88 1.70 1.79
N GLY A 288 11.11 1.64 0.69
CA GLY A 288 11.40 2.33 -0.55
C GLY A 288 10.37 3.42 -0.85
N SER A 289 10.63 4.28 -1.85
CA SER A 289 9.65 5.26 -2.30
C SER A 289 9.82 5.65 -3.76
N TRP A 290 8.68 5.87 -4.42
CA TRP A 290 8.60 6.47 -5.76
C TRP A 290 8.34 7.98 -5.73
N ILE A 291 8.04 8.53 -4.57
CA ILE A 291 7.75 9.96 -4.43
C ILE A 291 8.99 10.79 -4.78
N GLY A 292 8.83 11.70 -5.74
CA GLY A 292 9.91 12.53 -6.23
C GLY A 292 10.94 11.81 -7.11
N SER A 293 10.71 10.52 -7.49
CA SER A 293 11.62 9.72 -8.32
C SER A 293 10.96 9.02 -9.50
N ASP A 294 9.61 8.84 -9.49
CA ASP A 294 8.86 8.27 -10.61
C ASP A 294 8.55 9.35 -11.67
N ARG A 295 9.26 9.27 -12.79
CA ARG A 295 9.13 10.19 -13.92
C ARG A 295 8.23 9.69 -15.03
N ASP A 296 7.85 8.41 -15.01
CA ASP A 296 7.06 7.83 -16.10
C ASP A 296 5.73 8.58 -16.27
N GLY A 297 5.71 9.43 -17.34
CA GLY A 297 4.57 10.28 -17.65
C GLY A 297 4.22 11.31 -16.57
N ASN A 298 5.13 11.69 -15.67
CA ASN A 298 4.95 12.78 -14.69
C ASN A 298 5.96 13.91 -14.93
N PRO A 299 5.59 14.97 -15.66
CA PRO A 299 6.48 16.08 -15.95
C PRO A 299 6.81 16.92 -14.71
N ASN A 300 6.08 16.75 -13.59
CA ASN A 300 6.32 17.49 -12.34
C ASN A 300 7.48 16.88 -11.51
N VAL A 301 7.92 15.67 -11.84
CA VAL A 301 9.09 15.03 -11.21
C VAL A 301 10.33 15.29 -12.04
N THR A 302 11.10 16.29 -11.61
CA THR A 302 12.35 16.69 -12.25
C THR A 302 13.57 16.34 -11.41
N ALA A 303 14.76 16.40 -11.99
CA ALA A 303 16.04 16.22 -11.28
C ALA A 303 16.17 17.12 -10.05
N LYS A 304 15.67 18.38 -10.15
CA LYS A 304 15.62 19.32 -9.03
C LYS A 304 14.70 18.84 -7.92
N VAL A 305 13.50 18.37 -8.28
CA VAL A 305 12.51 17.83 -7.32
C VAL A 305 13.06 16.60 -6.62
N SER A 306 13.71 15.68 -7.33
CA SER A 306 14.31 14.50 -6.73
C SER A 306 15.35 14.84 -5.67
N ARG A 307 16.22 15.81 -5.96
CA ARG A 307 17.20 16.30 -4.96
C ARG A 307 16.52 16.93 -3.73
N GLN A 308 15.43 17.69 -3.94
CA GLN A 308 14.67 18.30 -2.85
C GLN A 308 14.01 17.25 -1.96
N VAL A 309 13.37 16.24 -2.55
CA VAL A 309 12.71 15.17 -1.81
C VAL A 309 13.73 14.31 -1.05
N ALA A 310 14.83 13.89 -1.72
CA ALA A 310 15.90 13.15 -1.07
C ALA A 310 16.50 13.89 0.13
N ARG A 311 16.71 15.20 -0.01
CA ARG A 311 17.17 16.05 1.09
C ARG A 311 16.17 16.09 2.23
N LYS A 312 14.89 16.25 1.91
CA LYS A 312 13.81 16.30 2.90
C LYS A 312 13.73 15.02 3.73
N PHE A 313 13.82 13.86 3.09
CA PHE A 313 13.85 12.57 3.78
C PHE A 313 15.10 12.41 4.65
N SER A 314 16.27 12.75 4.11
CA SER A 314 17.53 12.62 4.83
C SER A 314 17.61 13.56 6.04
N ASP A 315 17.30 14.84 5.86
CA ASP A 315 17.36 15.82 6.96
C ASP A 315 16.37 15.43 8.07
N HIS A 316 15.23 14.83 7.71
CA HIS A 316 14.21 14.38 8.66
C HIS A 316 14.66 13.18 9.49
N VAL A 317 15.14 12.10 8.86
CA VAL A 317 15.61 10.91 9.60
C VAL A 317 16.85 11.20 10.44
N LEU A 318 17.77 12.02 9.96
CA LEU A 318 18.91 12.46 10.74
C LEU A 318 18.49 13.24 12.00
N GLY A 319 17.46 14.10 11.89
CA GLY A 319 16.87 14.77 13.04
C GLY A 319 16.25 13.82 14.05
N ALA A 320 15.49 12.82 13.56
CA ALA A 320 14.91 11.77 14.41
C ALA A 320 16.00 10.94 15.12
N LEU A 321 17.03 10.51 14.40
CA LEU A 321 18.18 9.79 14.98
C LEU A 321 18.96 10.65 15.99
N GLU A 322 19.13 11.96 15.72
CA GLU A 322 19.76 12.90 16.67
C GLU A 322 18.99 12.94 17.99
N ILE A 323 17.66 13.13 17.90
CA ILE A 323 16.78 13.21 19.09
C ILE A 323 16.88 11.90 19.89
N GLU A 324 16.77 10.74 19.22
CA GLU A 324 16.82 9.44 19.90
C GLU A 324 18.21 9.14 20.48
N THR A 325 19.30 9.44 19.75
CA THR A 325 20.67 9.29 20.26
C THR A 325 20.86 10.09 21.53
N ARG A 326 20.37 11.31 21.52
CA ARG A 326 20.42 12.22 22.68
C ARG A 326 19.54 11.73 23.83
N ARG A 327 18.36 11.16 23.54
CA ARG A 327 17.45 10.57 24.53
C ARG A 327 18.10 9.35 25.21
N VAL A 328 18.61 8.40 24.42
CA VAL A 328 19.30 7.22 24.92
C VAL A 328 20.54 7.64 25.72
N GLY A 329 21.36 8.53 25.18
CA GLY A 329 22.55 9.04 25.86
C GLY A 329 22.25 9.70 27.20
N LYS A 330 21.18 10.51 27.28
CA LYS A 330 20.77 11.13 28.55
C LYS A 330 20.40 10.12 29.64
N ASN A 331 19.94 8.95 29.25
CA ASN A 331 19.56 7.87 30.19
C ASN A 331 20.76 7.02 30.67
N LEU A 332 21.93 7.12 30.01
CA LEU A 332 23.16 6.42 30.42
C LEU A 332 23.88 7.19 31.52
N THR A 333 23.26 7.27 32.68
CA THR A 333 23.79 8.05 33.83
C THR A 333 24.78 7.29 34.72
N MET A 334 25.10 6.03 34.38
CA MET A 334 25.96 5.17 35.16
C MET A 334 27.41 5.70 35.17
N GLU A 335 28.00 5.82 36.34
CA GLU A 335 29.38 6.27 36.53
C GLU A 335 30.39 5.17 36.16
N ALA A 336 31.58 5.57 35.74
CA ALA A 336 32.66 4.68 35.34
C ALA A 336 33.10 3.71 36.46
N GLU A 337 32.80 4.02 37.72
CA GLU A 337 33.11 3.18 38.85
C GLU A 337 32.23 1.92 38.89
N THR A 338 30.95 2.05 38.55
CA THR A 338 29.99 0.95 38.51
C THR A 338 29.82 0.33 37.13
N THR A 339 30.15 1.09 36.10
CA THR A 339 30.06 0.68 34.69
C THR A 339 31.34 1.12 33.97
N PRO A 340 32.43 0.38 34.14
CA PRO A 340 33.74 0.75 33.61
C PRO A 340 33.72 0.74 32.06
N PRO A 341 34.15 1.84 31.40
CA PRO A 341 34.24 1.91 29.96
C PRO A 341 35.32 0.99 29.40
N SER A 342 35.04 0.31 28.32
CA SER A 342 35.98 -0.55 27.59
C SER A 342 37.12 0.26 26.97
N ALA A 343 38.18 -0.43 26.53
CA ALA A 343 39.28 0.21 25.82
C ALA A 343 38.84 0.82 24.49
N GLU A 344 37.93 0.14 23.78
CA GLU A 344 37.34 0.61 22.51
C GLU A 344 36.56 1.92 22.72
N LEU A 345 35.74 1.99 23.77
CA LEU A 345 34.99 3.21 24.08
C LEU A 345 35.90 4.39 24.45
N LYS A 346 36.98 4.12 25.18
CA LYS A 346 37.99 5.17 25.47
C LYS A 346 38.69 5.63 24.21
N SER A 347 38.98 4.73 23.27
CA SER A 347 39.56 5.09 21.97
C SER A 347 38.60 5.96 21.17
N LEU A 348 37.29 5.59 21.12
CA LEU A 348 36.26 6.39 20.46
C LEU A 348 36.17 7.80 21.08
N TRP A 349 36.16 7.90 22.41
CA TRP A 349 36.19 9.17 23.12
C TRP A 349 37.39 10.05 22.76
N ASN A 350 38.61 9.45 22.72
CA ASN A 350 39.81 10.17 22.32
C ASN A 350 39.73 10.67 20.88
N HIS A 351 39.21 9.87 19.98
CA HIS A 351 38.99 10.27 18.60
C HIS A 351 37.97 11.43 18.49
N GLN A 352 36.86 11.36 19.25
CA GLN A 352 35.92 12.46 19.32
C GLN A 352 36.54 13.74 19.89
N LYS A 353 37.48 13.63 20.81
CA LYS A 353 38.22 14.73 21.37
C LYS A 353 39.17 15.37 20.34
N GLU A 354 39.83 14.56 19.53
CA GLU A 354 40.67 15.05 18.41
C GLU A 354 39.86 15.80 17.37
N MET A 355 38.61 15.36 17.11
CA MET A 355 37.70 16.04 16.19
C MET A 355 37.23 17.39 16.73
N SER A 356 36.88 17.48 18.04
CA SER A 356 36.42 18.74 18.67
C SER A 356 36.52 18.72 20.17
N GLU A 357 37.58 19.32 20.70
CA GLU A 357 37.73 19.49 22.14
C GLU A 357 36.59 20.25 22.79
N ARG A 358 36.05 21.27 22.09
CA ARG A 358 34.89 22.07 22.58
C ARG A 358 33.63 21.20 22.81
N LEU A 359 33.31 20.27 21.93
CA LEU A 359 32.11 19.41 22.07
C LEU A 359 32.31 18.36 23.16
N THR A 360 33.50 17.77 23.26
CA THR A 360 33.80 16.79 24.29
C THR A 360 33.89 17.42 25.68
N ASP A 361 34.45 18.62 25.85
CA ASP A 361 34.43 19.34 27.12
C ASP A 361 33.02 19.68 27.58
N LYS A 362 32.14 20.12 26.67
CA LYS A 362 30.73 20.34 26.95
C LYS A 362 30.05 19.05 27.38
N ALA A 363 30.26 17.96 26.66
CA ALA A 363 29.67 16.65 26.95
C ALA A 363 30.22 16.08 28.28
N ALA A 364 31.50 16.21 28.55
CA ALA A 364 32.14 15.80 29.82
C ALA A 364 31.56 16.56 31.02
N LEU A 365 31.37 17.85 30.88
CA LEU A 365 30.83 18.71 31.95
C LEU A 365 29.40 18.29 32.32
N ILE A 366 28.55 18.00 31.33
CA ILE A 366 27.16 17.57 31.52
C ILE A 366 27.08 16.11 32.05
N SER A 367 28.01 15.27 31.65
CA SER A 367 27.98 13.83 31.92
C SER A 367 28.67 13.43 33.21
N THR A 368 29.37 14.35 33.86
CA THR A 368 30.18 14.11 35.09
C THR A 368 31.14 12.92 34.87
N LYS A 369 30.96 11.78 35.57
CA LYS A 369 31.82 10.59 35.40
C LYS A 369 31.23 9.52 34.47
N ALA A 370 30.18 9.79 33.76
CA ALA A 370 29.46 8.85 32.87
C ALA A 370 30.01 8.93 31.42
N LEU A 371 31.06 8.20 31.10
CA LEU A 371 31.71 8.27 29.78
C LEU A 371 30.79 7.79 28.64
N HIS A 372 30.00 6.73 28.83
CA HIS A 372 29.04 6.28 27.84
C HIS A 372 28.05 7.37 27.44
N ARG A 373 27.58 8.13 28.42
CA ARG A 373 26.70 9.30 28.19
C ARG A 373 27.44 10.39 27.39
N ALA A 374 28.65 10.70 27.76
CA ALA A 374 29.46 11.74 27.10
C ALA A 374 29.63 11.40 25.59
N VAL A 375 30.06 10.17 25.32
CA VAL A 375 30.23 9.67 23.93
C VAL A 375 28.93 9.81 23.12
N MET A 376 27.79 9.34 23.65
CA MET A 376 26.49 9.43 22.97
C MET A 376 26.02 10.88 22.72
N LEU A 377 26.30 11.79 23.63
CA LEU A 377 25.95 13.21 23.43
C LEU A 377 26.77 13.84 22.29
N VAL A 378 28.08 13.47 22.18
CA VAL A 378 28.89 13.91 21.03
C VAL A 378 28.41 13.28 19.74
N MET A 379 28.00 11.99 19.74
CA MET A 379 27.42 11.35 18.57
C MET A 379 26.14 12.08 18.09
N ALA A 380 25.28 12.52 19.02
CA ALA A 380 24.09 13.30 18.68
C ALA A 380 24.47 14.67 18.06
N ASP A 381 25.50 15.35 18.62
CA ASP A 381 26.00 16.61 18.04
C ASP A 381 26.63 16.39 16.64
N ARG A 382 27.28 15.23 16.40
CA ARG A 382 27.77 14.81 15.07
C ARG A 382 26.65 14.55 14.06
N LEU A 383 25.54 13.94 14.49
CA LEU A 383 24.35 13.79 13.60
C LEU A 383 23.79 15.15 13.18
N LYS A 384 23.75 16.11 14.11
CA LYS A 384 23.37 17.49 13.77
C LYS A 384 24.37 18.11 12.78
N ALA A 385 25.67 17.94 13.00
CA ALA A 385 26.72 18.37 12.06
C ALA A 385 26.56 17.70 10.67
N THR A 386 26.06 16.46 10.62
CA THR A 386 25.75 15.76 9.38
C THR A 386 24.61 16.43 8.61
N ILE A 387 23.57 16.91 9.31
CA ILE A 387 22.47 17.71 8.70
C ILE A 387 23.05 19.02 8.15
N ASP A 388 23.85 19.72 8.97
CA ASP A 388 24.43 21.04 8.67
C ASP A 388 25.61 20.95 7.67
N ARG A 389 26.11 19.74 7.36
CA ARG A 389 27.25 19.49 6.46
C ARG A 389 28.58 20.09 6.94
N ASP A 390 28.80 20.06 8.23
CA ASP A 390 30.08 20.40 8.83
C ASP A 390 31.10 19.28 8.55
N ALA A 391 32.01 19.51 7.63
CA ALA A 391 32.94 18.51 7.10
C ALA A 391 33.86 17.91 8.19
N ASP A 392 34.12 18.67 9.24
CA ASP A 392 35.06 18.26 10.31
C ASP A 392 34.39 17.34 11.34
N LEU A 393 33.06 17.39 11.44
CA LEU A 393 32.30 16.70 12.50
C LEU A 393 31.31 15.66 11.98
N MET A 394 30.84 15.81 10.73
CA MET A 394 29.78 14.97 10.19
C MET A 394 30.18 13.48 10.14
N TYR A 395 29.19 12.61 10.21
CA TYR A 395 29.34 11.22 9.79
C TYR A 395 29.39 11.14 8.26
N HIS A 396 30.34 10.40 7.73
CA HIS A 396 30.46 10.20 6.28
C HIS A 396 29.48 9.15 5.77
N SER A 397 29.12 8.18 6.63
CA SER A 397 28.17 7.11 6.31
C SER A 397 27.32 6.76 7.54
N CYS A 398 26.18 6.09 7.30
CA CYS A 398 25.37 5.53 8.38
C CYS A 398 26.10 4.35 9.06
N GLU A 399 26.89 3.62 8.30
CA GLU A 399 27.72 2.51 8.78
C GLU A 399 28.73 2.98 9.86
N ASP A 400 29.35 4.16 9.72
CA ASP A 400 30.22 4.75 10.73
C ASP A 400 29.47 5.06 12.03
N TYR A 401 28.26 5.61 11.90
CA TYR A 401 27.40 5.89 13.03
C TYR A 401 26.97 4.60 13.76
N ILE A 402 26.58 3.57 13.01
CA ILE A 402 26.21 2.25 13.56
C ILE A 402 27.41 1.60 14.24
N ALA A 403 28.62 1.74 13.70
CA ALA A 403 29.84 1.22 14.30
C ALA A 403 30.12 1.87 15.66
N ASP A 404 29.95 3.20 15.77
CA ASP A 404 30.07 3.93 17.03
C ASP A 404 29.01 3.46 18.06
N LEU A 405 27.72 3.28 17.64
CA LEU A 405 26.68 2.74 18.51
C LEU A 405 27.00 1.34 19.02
N LYS A 406 27.47 0.45 18.15
CA LYS A 406 27.90 -0.92 18.50
C LYS A 406 29.09 -0.92 19.42
N THR A 407 30.00 0.08 19.35
CA THR A 407 31.09 0.26 20.29
C THR A 407 30.58 0.63 21.70
N VAL A 408 29.61 1.53 21.80
CA VAL A 408 28.96 1.85 23.07
C VAL A 408 28.25 0.60 23.64
N GLN A 409 27.54 -0.14 22.78
CA GLN A 409 26.81 -1.35 23.15
C GLN A 409 27.75 -2.43 23.73
N ARG A 410 28.83 -2.74 23.03
CA ARG A 410 29.86 -3.71 23.52
C ARG A 410 30.43 -3.29 24.86
N SER A 411 30.77 -2.01 25.01
CA SER A 411 31.32 -1.50 26.27
C SER A 411 30.35 -1.65 27.46
N LEU A 412 29.04 -1.40 27.23
CA LEU A 412 28.02 -1.61 28.25
C LEU A 412 27.81 -3.10 28.57
N ALA A 413 27.87 -3.97 27.56
CA ALA A 413 27.74 -5.42 27.74
C ALA A 413 28.94 -6.00 28.52
N GLU A 414 30.18 -5.58 28.22
CA GLU A 414 31.40 -5.95 28.95
C GLU A 414 31.35 -5.50 30.41
N ALA A 415 30.78 -4.35 30.69
CA ALA A 415 30.55 -3.85 32.04
C ALA A 415 29.34 -4.50 32.73
N ASN A 416 28.73 -5.55 32.13
CA ASN A 416 27.53 -6.25 32.59
C ASN A 416 26.27 -5.37 32.71
N ALA A 417 26.25 -4.20 32.06
CA ALA A 417 25.11 -3.32 31.93
C ALA A 417 24.18 -3.75 30.75
N LYS A 418 23.86 -5.06 30.70
CA LYS A 418 23.20 -5.70 29.56
C LYS A 418 21.84 -5.09 29.17
N ARG A 419 21.01 -4.72 30.17
CA ARG A 419 19.71 -4.08 29.91
C ARG A 419 19.84 -2.73 29.17
N SER A 420 20.91 -1.98 29.48
CA SER A 420 21.21 -0.74 28.75
C SER A 420 21.80 -1.02 27.37
N ALA A 421 22.60 -2.09 27.23
CA ALA A 421 23.18 -2.48 25.96
C ALA A 421 22.13 -3.00 24.95
N TYR A 422 21.24 -3.89 25.39
CA TYR A 422 20.30 -4.59 24.52
C TYR A 422 18.84 -4.12 24.64
N GLY A 423 18.59 -3.06 25.41
CA GLY A 423 17.30 -2.36 25.51
C GLY A 423 17.22 -1.17 24.53
N PRO A 424 16.99 0.06 25.02
CA PRO A 424 16.79 1.24 24.18
C PRO A 424 17.93 1.55 23.19
N LEU A 425 19.16 1.18 23.52
CA LEU A 425 20.31 1.33 22.60
C LEU A 425 20.19 0.37 21.41
N GLN A 426 19.69 -0.85 21.63
CA GLN A 426 19.44 -1.80 20.55
C GLN A 426 18.31 -1.30 19.63
N ASP A 427 17.27 -0.72 20.19
CA ASP A 427 16.17 -0.15 19.39
C ASP A 427 16.69 0.97 18.49
N LEU A 428 17.59 1.83 18.99
CA LEU A 428 18.26 2.87 18.20
C LEU A 428 19.16 2.27 17.10
N ILE A 429 19.87 1.18 17.39
CA ILE A 429 20.67 0.48 16.37
C ILE A 429 19.76 -0.04 15.25
N TRP A 430 18.66 -0.69 15.59
CA TRP A 430 17.68 -1.16 14.61
C TRP A 430 17.06 -0.01 13.80
N GLN A 431 16.78 1.15 14.43
CA GLN A 431 16.32 2.34 13.71
C GLN A 431 17.35 2.79 12.66
N ALA A 432 18.62 2.84 13.05
CA ALA A 432 19.70 3.21 12.14
C ALA A 432 19.91 2.19 11.02
N GLU A 433 19.85 0.89 11.32
CA GLU A 433 19.98 -0.20 10.33
C GLU A 433 18.80 -0.23 9.34
N THR A 434 17.58 0.07 9.82
CA THR A 434 16.36 0.08 9.01
C THR A 434 16.25 1.28 8.10
N PHE A 435 16.47 2.49 8.63
CA PHE A 435 16.16 3.74 7.94
C PHE A 435 17.41 4.43 7.35
N GLY A 436 18.60 4.05 7.78
CA GLY A 436 19.84 4.68 7.33
C GLY A 436 19.84 6.21 7.53
N PHE A 437 20.64 6.91 6.73
CA PHE A 437 20.64 8.37 6.64
C PHE A 437 19.75 8.89 5.50
N HIS A 438 19.02 7.98 4.85
CA HIS A 438 18.19 8.27 3.67
C HIS A 438 16.68 8.12 3.94
N MET A 439 16.28 7.55 5.06
CA MET A 439 14.92 7.23 5.50
C MET A 439 14.22 6.18 4.62
N VAL A 440 14.20 6.38 3.32
CA VAL A 440 13.65 5.46 2.30
C VAL A 440 14.60 5.37 1.12
N GLU A 441 14.69 4.20 0.49
CA GLU A 441 15.42 4.02 -0.76
C GLU A 441 14.58 4.60 -1.90
N MET A 442 15.04 5.69 -2.53
CA MET A 442 14.34 6.30 -3.66
C MET A 442 14.57 5.47 -4.92
N GLU A 443 13.49 5.11 -5.59
CA GLU A 443 13.54 4.31 -6.81
C GLU A 443 13.15 5.15 -8.01
N PHE A 444 14.09 5.35 -8.90
CA PHE A 444 13.90 6.15 -10.10
C PHE A 444 13.23 5.31 -11.17
N ARG A 445 12.20 5.84 -11.82
CA ARG A 445 11.53 5.16 -12.92
C ARG A 445 11.31 6.10 -14.10
N GLN A 446 11.60 5.60 -15.32
CA GLN A 446 11.36 6.30 -16.56
C GLN A 446 11.02 5.32 -17.68
N HIS A 447 10.29 5.79 -18.68
CA HIS A 447 9.86 5.01 -19.84
C HIS A 447 11.03 4.74 -20.81
N SER A 448 11.14 3.50 -21.34
CA SER A 448 12.21 3.06 -22.24
C SER A 448 12.38 3.98 -23.47
N VAL A 449 11.28 4.39 -24.08
CA VAL A 449 11.29 5.29 -25.27
C VAL A 449 11.93 6.64 -24.96
N VAL A 450 11.86 7.14 -23.73
CA VAL A 450 12.49 8.43 -23.37
C VAL A 450 14.01 8.32 -23.43
N HIS A 451 14.57 7.18 -23.00
CA HIS A 451 16.01 6.94 -23.06
C HIS A 451 16.50 6.82 -24.50
N SER A 452 15.83 6.02 -25.32
CA SER A 452 16.21 5.83 -26.71
C SER A 452 16.16 7.16 -27.47
N ARG A 453 15.12 7.97 -27.30
CA ARG A 453 15.02 9.31 -27.91
C ARG A 453 16.12 10.26 -27.44
N ALA A 454 16.49 10.22 -26.15
CA ALA A 454 17.57 11.05 -25.63
C ALA A 454 18.92 10.68 -26.29
N LEU A 455 19.20 9.38 -26.48
CA LEU A 455 20.40 8.94 -27.21
C LEU A 455 20.37 9.30 -28.69
N GLU A 456 19.22 9.19 -29.35
CA GLU A 456 19.06 9.63 -30.74
C GLU A 456 19.34 11.12 -30.85
N ASP A 457 18.78 11.95 -29.98
CA ASP A 457 19.00 13.39 -29.94
C ASP A 457 20.48 13.75 -29.71
N ILE A 458 21.17 13.06 -28.80
CA ILE A 458 22.61 13.23 -28.55
C ILE A 458 23.43 12.80 -29.78
N ARG A 459 23.05 11.71 -30.49
CA ARG A 459 23.75 11.26 -31.72
C ARG A 459 23.59 12.26 -32.85
N GLU A 460 22.42 12.89 -32.96
CA GLU A 460 22.11 13.88 -33.99
C GLU A 460 22.81 15.22 -33.72
N HIS A 461 22.68 15.76 -32.52
CA HIS A 461 23.10 17.13 -32.18
C HIS A 461 24.44 17.21 -31.43
N GLY A 462 24.99 16.10 -30.93
CA GLY A 462 26.19 16.05 -30.08
C GLY A 462 25.86 16.27 -28.60
N LEU A 463 26.68 15.73 -27.70
CA LEU A 463 26.43 15.76 -26.27
C LEU A 463 26.34 17.18 -25.69
N HIS A 464 27.05 18.12 -26.25
CA HIS A 464 27.07 19.51 -25.83
C HIS A 464 26.41 20.46 -26.83
N GLY A 465 25.62 19.92 -27.77
CA GLY A 465 24.93 20.71 -28.77
C GLY A 465 25.84 21.23 -29.89
N GLU A 466 26.93 20.50 -30.24
CA GLU A 466 27.91 20.91 -31.24
C GLU A 466 27.31 21.02 -32.65
N ARG A 467 26.20 20.34 -32.88
CA ARG A 467 25.51 20.29 -34.18
C ARG A 467 24.06 20.79 -34.16
N GLY A 468 23.60 21.27 -32.98
CA GLY A 468 22.25 21.77 -32.78
C GLY A 468 21.86 21.69 -31.33
N GLU A 469 20.80 22.38 -30.91
CA GLU A 469 20.31 22.38 -29.51
C GLU A 469 19.66 21.02 -29.15
N LEU A 470 20.07 20.45 -28.00
CA LEU A 470 19.42 19.26 -27.44
C LEU A 470 17.99 19.56 -26.99
N GLN A 471 17.13 18.58 -27.10
CA GLN A 471 15.76 18.69 -26.60
C GLN A 471 15.72 18.87 -25.06
N PRO A 472 14.76 19.62 -24.52
CA PRO A 472 14.64 19.81 -23.06
C PRO A 472 14.55 18.49 -22.27
N MET A 473 13.92 17.46 -22.84
CA MET A 473 13.80 16.14 -22.21
C MET A 473 15.16 15.42 -22.14
N THR A 474 16.03 15.59 -23.15
CA THR A 474 17.39 15.02 -23.15
C THR A 474 18.22 15.63 -22.03
N HIS A 475 18.13 16.95 -21.83
CA HIS A 475 18.77 17.62 -20.70
C HIS A 475 18.24 17.09 -19.36
N GLU A 476 16.93 16.91 -19.22
CA GLU A 476 16.31 16.40 -17.98
C GLU A 476 16.74 14.96 -17.69
N VAL A 477 16.90 14.10 -18.73
CA VAL A 477 17.40 12.73 -18.55
C VAL A 477 18.84 12.74 -18.02
N LEU A 478 19.73 13.53 -18.62
CA LEU A 478 21.12 13.66 -18.15
C LEU A 478 21.19 14.26 -16.75
N ASP A 479 20.37 15.27 -16.45
CA ASP A 479 20.30 15.88 -15.11
C ASP A 479 19.73 14.93 -14.04
N THR A 480 18.92 13.96 -14.45
CA THR A 480 18.43 12.87 -13.58
C THR A 480 19.60 12.02 -13.09
N PHE A 481 20.52 11.59 -13.96
CA PHE A 481 21.70 10.85 -13.55
C PHE A 481 22.63 11.69 -12.67
N ARG A 482 22.80 12.97 -12.97
CA ARG A 482 23.52 13.92 -12.10
C ARG A 482 22.86 14.07 -10.74
N ALA A 483 21.53 14.02 -10.67
CA ALA A 483 20.81 14.04 -9.39
C ALA A 483 21.05 12.76 -8.59
N LEU A 484 21.01 11.59 -9.24
CA LEU A 484 21.37 10.29 -8.62
C LEU A 484 22.77 10.34 -7.99
N GLY A 485 23.78 10.80 -8.76
CA GLY A 485 25.15 10.93 -8.24
C GLY A 485 25.25 11.87 -7.04
N SER A 486 24.54 13.00 -7.08
CA SER A 486 24.55 13.95 -5.94
C SER A 486 23.84 13.40 -4.71
N ILE A 487 22.76 12.62 -4.88
CA ILE A 487 22.03 11.98 -3.78
C ILE A 487 22.89 10.88 -3.16
N GLN A 488 23.55 10.06 -3.97
CA GLN A 488 24.45 9.00 -3.48
C GLN A 488 25.65 9.56 -2.71
N LYS A 489 26.27 10.62 -3.23
CA LYS A 489 27.38 11.32 -2.53
C LYS A 489 26.94 11.90 -1.19
N ARG A 490 25.68 12.30 -1.06
CA ARG A 490 25.14 12.89 0.17
C ARG A 490 24.68 11.85 1.20
N ASN A 491 23.96 10.83 0.74
CA ASN A 491 23.13 9.98 1.60
C ASN A 491 23.52 8.49 1.52
N GLY A 492 24.57 8.16 0.75
CA GLY A 492 24.99 6.79 0.50
C GLY A 492 24.34 6.16 -0.74
N ILE A 493 24.93 5.10 -1.26
CA ILE A 493 24.51 4.43 -2.50
C ILE A 493 23.06 3.92 -2.40
N LYS A 494 22.67 3.39 -1.24
CA LYS A 494 21.32 2.85 -1.02
C LYS A 494 20.20 3.88 -1.23
N ALA A 495 20.50 5.15 -1.01
CA ALA A 495 19.52 6.24 -1.11
C ALA A 495 18.89 6.36 -2.51
N ALA A 496 19.64 6.02 -3.59
CA ALA A 496 19.20 6.23 -4.98
C ALA A 496 19.98 5.33 -5.96
N ARG A 497 19.99 4.02 -5.75
CA ARG A 497 20.68 3.10 -6.66
C ARG A 497 19.77 2.42 -7.68
N ARG A 498 18.49 2.28 -7.39
CA ARG A 498 17.53 1.57 -8.24
C ARG A 498 17.02 2.46 -9.36
N TYR A 499 17.12 1.95 -10.59
CA TYR A 499 16.63 2.61 -11.79
C TYR A 499 15.74 1.67 -12.59
N ILE A 500 14.43 1.90 -12.56
CA ILE A 500 13.40 1.07 -13.19
C ILE A 500 13.12 1.58 -14.60
N ILE A 501 13.08 0.69 -15.57
CA ILE A 501 12.70 0.98 -16.94
C ILE A 501 11.30 0.44 -17.19
N SER A 502 10.30 1.32 -17.34
CA SER A 502 8.96 0.89 -17.76
C SER A 502 8.92 0.54 -19.24
N PHE A 503 8.09 -0.42 -19.61
CA PHE A 503 7.98 -0.98 -20.96
C PHE A 503 9.33 -1.47 -21.50
N THR A 504 10.00 -2.29 -20.74
CA THR A 504 11.24 -2.96 -21.16
C THR A 504 10.91 -4.06 -22.17
N LYS A 505 11.38 -3.88 -23.42
CA LYS A 505 11.14 -4.83 -24.52
C LYS A 505 12.38 -5.58 -24.98
N SER A 506 13.57 -5.10 -24.65
CA SER A 506 14.84 -5.70 -25.05
C SER A 506 15.98 -5.29 -24.12
N ALA A 507 17.08 -6.04 -24.16
CA ALA A 507 18.32 -5.70 -23.46
C ALA A 507 18.95 -4.36 -23.95
N GLN A 508 18.55 -3.88 -25.13
CA GLN A 508 18.99 -2.56 -25.62
C GLN A 508 18.49 -1.44 -24.70
N ASN A 509 17.27 -1.55 -24.17
CA ASN A 509 16.74 -0.55 -23.22
C ASN A 509 17.61 -0.41 -21.96
N ILE A 510 18.21 -1.52 -21.53
CA ILE A 510 19.14 -1.53 -20.38
C ILE A 510 20.46 -0.86 -20.74
N LYS A 511 21.01 -1.19 -21.93
CA LYS A 511 22.24 -0.57 -22.44
C LYS A 511 22.08 0.95 -22.59
N ASP A 512 20.94 1.40 -23.12
CA ASP A 512 20.62 2.82 -23.29
C ASP A 512 20.74 3.59 -21.97
N VAL A 513 20.24 3.02 -20.87
CA VAL A 513 20.33 3.64 -19.53
C VAL A 513 21.77 3.72 -19.02
N TYR A 514 22.57 2.64 -19.16
CA TYR A 514 23.97 2.69 -18.76
C TYR A 514 24.78 3.67 -19.63
N GLU A 515 24.52 3.75 -20.92
CA GLU A 515 25.15 4.72 -21.82
C GLU A 515 24.83 6.16 -21.40
N LEU A 516 23.57 6.48 -21.14
CA LEU A 516 23.14 7.81 -20.66
C LEU A 516 23.73 8.16 -19.30
N ASN A 517 23.76 7.17 -18.37
CA ASN A 517 24.40 7.36 -17.08
C ASN A 517 25.87 7.77 -17.23
N ARG A 518 26.62 7.09 -18.10
CA ARG A 518 28.01 7.43 -18.37
C ARG A 518 28.16 8.80 -19.04
N LEU A 519 27.31 9.11 -20.03
CA LEU A 519 27.35 10.38 -20.78
C LEU A 519 27.00 11.61 -19.93
N ALA A 520 26.28 11.41 -18.82
CA ALA A 520 25.92 12.50 -17.91
C ALA A 520 27.11 13.10 -17.14
N PHE A 521 28.29 12.44 -17.12
CA PHE A 521 29.44 12.83 -16.34
C PHE A 521 30.71 12.96 -17.21
N SER A 522 31.57 13.91 -16.81
CA SER A 522 32.86 14.12 -17.51
C SER A 522 33.94 13.14 -17.02
N HIS A 523 33.82 12.65 -15.78
CA HIS A 523 34.78 11.76 -15.17
C HIS A 523 34.13 10.43 -14.75
N PRO A 524 34.74 9.28 -15.05
CA PRO A 524 34.20 7.96 -14.70
C PRO A 524 33.94 7.76 -13.21
N GLU A 525 34.76 8.35 -12.34
CA GLU A 525 34.63 8.29 -10.89
C GLU A 525 33.41 9.01 -10.31
N ASP A 526 32.79 9.90 -11.10
CA ASP A 526 31.59 10.63 -10.70
C ASP A 526 30.31 9.89 -11.09
N VAL A 527 30.40 8.87 -11.95
CA VAL A 527 29.26 8.09 -12.44
C VAL A 527 28.62 7.32 -11.28
N PRO A 528 27.34 7.55 -10.95
CA PRO A 528 26.69 6.85 -9.87
C PRO A 528 26.54 5.35 -10.14
N THR A 529 26.63 4.57 -9.08
CA THR A 529 26.31 3.14 -9.12
C THR A 529 24.80 2.95 -9.22
N ILE A 530 24.34 2.33 -10.30
CA ILE A 530 22.91 2.02 -10.49
C ILE A 530 22.68 0.54 -10.73
N ASP A 531 21.57 0.04 -10.17
CA ASP A 531 20.98 -1.25 -10.48
C ASP A 531 19.81 -0.99 -11.44
N VAL A 532 19.96 -1.35 -12.70
CA VAL A 532 18.93 -1.18 -13.72
C VAL A 532 17.94 -2.34 -13.62
N ILE A 533 16.67 -2.01 -13.42
CA ILE A 533 15.58 -2.97 -13.15
C ILE A 533 14.63 -2.95 -14.35
N PRO A 534 14.55 -4.04 -15.14
CA PRO A 534 13.55 -4.15 -16.19
C PRO A 534 12.16 -4.32 -15.59
N LEU A 535 11.17 -3.60 -16.11
CA LEU A 535 9.76 -3.77 -15.77
C LEU A 535 9.02 -4.32 -16.99
N PHE A 536 8.42 -5.49 -16.82
CA PHE A 536 7.59 -6.17 -17.81
C PHE A 536 6.11 -5.93 -17.49
N GLU A 537 5.39 -5.24 -18.38
CA GLU A 537 4.04 -4.71 -18.09
C GLU A 537 2.95 -5.30 -18.98
N GLN A 538 3.24 -5.60 -20.25
CA GLN A 538 2.29 -6.16 -21.19
C GLN A 538 2.40 -7.69 -21.26
N LEU A 539 1.37 -8.35 -21.78
CA LEU A 539 1.38 -9.81 -21.91
C LEU A 539 2.57 -10.32 -22.74
N GLU A 540 2.87 -9.66 -23.84
CA GLU A 540 4.03 -9.95 -24.70
C GLU A 540 5.36 -9.77 -23.96
N ASP A 541 5.51 -8.69 -23.17
CA ASP A 541 6.71 -8.43 -22.37
C ASP A 541 6.93 -9.53 -21.32
N LEU A 542 5.84 -9.97 -20.65
CA LEU A 542 5.88 -11.08 -19.71
C LEU A 542 6.29 -12.41 -20.37
N GLN A 543 5.80 -12.68 -21.58
CA GLN A 543 6.15 -13.90 -22.34
C GLN A 543 7.62 -13.90 -22.73
N ASN A 544 8.17 -12.76 -23.17
CA ASN A 544 9.54 -12.62 -23.65
C ASN A 544 10.55 -12.28 -22.53
N SER A 545 10.11 -12.20 -21.28
CA SER A 545 10.92 -11.71 -20.15
C SER A 545 12.24 -12.46 -19.97
N VAL A 546 12.24 -13.80 -20.09
CA VAL A 546 13.45 -14.62 -19.94
C VAL A 546 14.47 -14.35 -21.04
N ASP A 547 14.03 -14.18 -22.29
CA ASP A 547 14.93 -13.88 -23.43
C ASP A 547 15.61 -12.51 -23.24
N VAL A 548 14.86 -11.51 -22.73
CA VAL A 548 15.41 -10.19 -22.40
C VAL A 548 16.45 -10.29 -21.28
N LEU A 549 16.17 -11.07 -20.23
CA LEU A 549 17.06 -11.27 -19.10
C LEU A 549 18.33 -12.03 -19.49
N GLU A 550 18.21 -13.03 -20.38
CA GLU A 550 19.34 -13.79 -20.92
C GLU A 550 20.34 -12.89 -21.70
N GLU A 551 19.81 -11.90 -22.42
CA GLU A 551 20.66 -10.91 -23.10
C GLU A 551 21.16 -9.81 -22.13
N MET A 552 20.39 -9.46 -21.09
CA MET A 552 20.73 -8.46 -20.11
C MET A 552 21.98 -8.86 -19.31
N ILE A 553 22.09 -10.13 -18.87
CA ILE A 553 23.25 -10.59 -18.10
C ILE A 553 24.57 -10.60 -18.87
N LYS A 554 24.54 -10.47 -20.18
CA LYS A 554 25.73 -10.34 -21.05
C LYS A 554 26.29 -8.91 -21.07
N ILE A 555 25.55 -7.93 -20.56
CA ILE A 555 25.95 -6.52 -20.51
C ILE A 555 27.07 -6.37 -19.46
N PRO A 556 28.24 -5.76 -19.82
CA PRO A 556 29.39 -5.66 -18.89
C PRO A 556 29.06 -4.96 -17.57
N GLU A 557 28.25 -3.90 -17.60
CA GLU A 557 27.83 -3.16 -16.40
C GLU A 557 26.96 -4.03 -15.50
N VAL A 558 26.07 -4.83 -16.07
CA VAL A 558 25.23 -5.79 -15.30
C VAL A 558 26.10 -6.87 -14.67
N GLN A 559 27.07 -7.44 -15.41
CA GLN A 559 28.04 -8.41 -14.88
C GLN A 559 28.85 -7.82 -13.71
N ALA A 560 29.32 -6.59 -13.86
CA ALA A 560 30.05 -5.89 -12.80
C ALA A 560 29.18 -5.70 -11.54
N ARG A 561 27.89 -5.36 -11.73
CA ARG A 561 26.95 -5.24 -10.62
C ARG A 561 26.65 -6.57 -9.95
N LEU A 562 26.37 -7.62 -10.69
CA LEU A 562 26.16 -8.98 -10.15
C LEU A 562 27.36 -9.42 -9.32
N LYS A 563 28.57 -9.24 -9.82
CA LYS A 563 29.80 -9.55 -9.09
C LYS A 563 29.91 -8.73 -7.79
N ALA A 564 29.62 -7.44 -7.82
CA ALA A 564 29.74 -6.55 -6.67
C ALA A 564 28.66 -6.81 -5.60
N THR A 565 27.49 -7.33 -5.99
CA THR A 565 26.36 -7.59 -5.09
C THR A 565 26.27 -9.06 -4.63
N GLY A 566 27.19 -9.91 -5.08
CA GLY A 566 27.13 -11.35 -4.79
C GLY A 566 25.98 -12.07 -5.51
N GLY A 567 25.67 -11.66 -6.74
CA GLY A 567 24.65 -12.26 -7.59
C GLY A 567 23.24 -11.66 -7.44
N LYS A 568 23.05 -10.63 -6.65
CA LYS A 568 21.71 -10.01 -6.44
C LYS A 568 21.22 -9.25 -7.68
N MET A 569 20.01 -9.54 -8.09
CA MET A 569 19.32 -8.90 -9.22
C MET A 569 17.84 -8.66 -8.90
N GLU A 570 17.31 -7.54 -9.36
CA GLU A 570 15.88 -7.23 -9.25
C GLU A 570 15.21 -7.20 -10.62
N VAL A 571 13.96 -7.71 -10.70
CA VAL A 571 13.09 -7.66 -11.88
C VAL A 571 11.72 -7.22 -11.43
N MET A 572 11.12 -6.24 -12.08
CA MET A 572 9.78 -5.75 -11.74
C MET A 572 8.71 -6.30 -12.69
N LEU A 573 7.54 -6.60 -12.13
CA LEU A 573 6.38 -7.12 -12.85
C LEU A 573 5.20 -6.16 -12.70
N GLY A 574 4.58 -5.79 -13.82
CA GLY A 574 3.45 -4.87 -13.88
C GLY A 574 2.12 -5.60 -13.80
N TYR A 575 1.43 -5.48 -12.67
CA TYR A 575 0.15 -6.13 -12.44
C TYR A 575 -1.04 -5.38 -13.03
N SER A 576 -1.00 -4.06 -12.94
CA SER A 576 -2.12 -3.21 -13.35
C SER A 576 -2.21 -3.06 -14.85
N ASP A 577 -1.08 -2.81 -15.50
CA ASP A 577 -1.04 -2.61 -16.94
C ASP A 577 -1.31 -3.92 -17.68
N SER A 578 -0.78 -5.05 -17.21
CA SER A 578 -1.14 -6.37 -17.75
C SER A 578 -2.63 -6.72 -17.58
N SER A 579 -3.23 -6.34 -16.46
CA SER A 579 -4.67 -6.56 -16.24
C SER A 579 -5.55 -5.70 -17.16
N LYS A 580 -5.10 -4.49 -17.51
CA LYS A 580 -5.78 -3.64 -18.50
C LYS A 580 -5.61 -4.18 -19.93
N ASP A 581 -4.46 -4.79 -20.23
CA ASP A 581 -4.11 -5.33 -21.54
C ASP A 581 -4.83 -6.67 -21.83
N ALA A 582 -4.77 -7.60 -20.87
CA ALA A 582 -5.23 -8.99 -21.08
C ALA A 582 -6.52 -9.37 -20.33
N GLY A 583 -7.02 -8.51 -19.47
CA GLY A 583 -8.10 -8.82 -18.52
C GLY A 583 -7.57 -9.43 -17.21
N PRO A 584 -8.39 -9.44 -16.13
CA PRO A 584 -7.93 -9.80 -14.79
C PRO A 584 -7.51 -11.28 -14.66
N THR A 585 -8.23 -12.20 -15.28
CA THR A 585 -7.96 -13.64 -15.23
C THR A 585 -6.65 -13.96 -15.94
N SER A 586 -6.52 -13.54 -17.18
CA SER A 586 -5.33 -13.78 -18.02
C SER A 586 -4.08 -13.13 -17.45
N ALA A 587 -4.18 -11.88 -16.98
CA ALA A 587 -3.06 -11.20 -16.34
C ALA A 587 -2.57 -11.93 -15.09
N THR A 588 -3.49 -12.46 -14.25
CA THR A 588 -3.11 -13.19 -13.04
C THR A 588 -2.35 -14.47 -13.38
N LEU A 589 -2.83 -15.25 -14.37
CA LEU A 589 -2.21 -16.49 -14.79
C LEU A 589 -0.88 -16.27 -15.54
N ALA A 590 -0.82 -15.26 -16.41
CA ALA A 590 0.39 -14.89 -17.14
C ALA A 590 1.51 -14.40 -16.20
N LEU A 591 1.17 -13.57 -15.20
CA LEU A 591 2.11 -13.11 -14.18
C LEU A 591 2.67 -14.27 -13.36
N HIS A 592 1.82 -15.21 -12.92
CA HIS A 592 2.27 -16.39 -12.19
C HIS A 592 3.24 -17.23 -13.04
N SER A 593 2.89 -17.48 -14.31
CA SER A 593 3.74 -18.22 -15.25
C SER A 593 5.08 -17.50 -15.53
N ALA A 594 5.05 -16.18 -15.71
CA ALA A 594 6.27 -15.39 -15.92
C ALA A 594 7.19 -15.46 -14.71
N GLN A 595 6.65 -15.30 -13.49
CA GLN A 595 7.42 -15.42 -12.25
C GLN A 595 8.09 -16.78 -12.12
N GLU A 596 7.35 -17.87 -12.41
CA GLU A 596 7.91 -19.24 -12.38
C GLU A 596 9.08 -19.41 -13.36
N ARG A 597 8.94 -18.92 -14.60
CA ARG A 597 10.00 -18.96 -15.61
C ARG A 597 11.21 -18.12 -15.22
N ILE A 598 11.00 -16.90 -14.73
CA ILE A 598 12.09 -16.01 -14.30
C ILE A 598 12.81 -16.60 -13.10
N ALA A 599 12.10 -17.17 -12.13
CA ALA A 599 12.69 -17.81 -10.96
C ALA A 599 13.58 -19.03 -11.35
N LYS A 600 13.09 -19.89 -12.25
CA LYS A 600 13.86 -21.04 -12.77
C LYS A 600 15.10 -20.58 -13.58
N TRP A 601 14.95 -19.53 -14.38
CA TRP A 601 16.05 -18.96 -15.11
C TRP A 601 17.12 -18.40 -14.15
N ALA A 602 16.74 -17.65 -13.13
CA ALA A 602 17.65 -17.09 -12.15
C ALA A 602 18.40 -18.19 -11.37
N GLU A 603 17.70 -19.26 -10.99
CA GLU A 603 18.32 -20.41 -10.33
C GLU A 603 19.38 -21.08 -11.22
N SER A 604 19.11 -21.23 -12.53
CA SER A 604 20.06 -21.82 -13.48
C SER A 604 21.32 -20.99 -13.74
N HIS A 605 21.32 -19.70 -13.34
CA HIS A 605 22.41 -18.74 -13.50
C HIS A 605 23.05 -18.32 -12.17
N ASP A 606 22.75 -18.99 -11.05
CA ASP A 606 23.21 -18.62 -9.70
C ASP A 606 22.88 -17.16 -9.34
N ILE A 607 21.74 -16.65 -9.83
CA ILE A 607 21.27 -15.29 -9.55
C ILE A 607 20.36 -15.29 -8.33
N ASP A 608 20.72 -14.44 -7.36
CA ASP A 608 19.90 -14.16 -6.18
C ASP A 608 18.80 -13.13 -6.53
N LEU A 609 17.68 -13.66 -7.02
CA LEU A 609 16.58 -12.89 -7.59
C LEU A 609 15.71 -12.23 -6.53
N THR A 610 15.37 -10.97 -6.72
CA THR A 610 14.26 -10.29 -6.06
C THR A 610 13.22 -9.89 -7.10
N LEU A 611 12.01 -10.42 -7.00
CA LEU A 611 10.89 -9.93 -7.80
C LEU A 611 10.23 -8.74 -7.12
N PHE A 612 10.10 -7.66 -7.86
CA PHE A 612 9.39 -6.48 -7.41
C PHE A 612 7.96 -6.52 -7.94
N HIS A 613 7.01 -6.73 -7.04
CA HIS A 613 5.60 -6.86 -7.37
C HIS A 613 4.93 -5.49 -7.46
N GLY A 614 4.45 -5.13 -8.65
CA GLY A 614 3.41 -4.13 -8.79
C GLY A 614 2.16 -4.59 -8.05
N ARG A 615 1.28 -3.67 -7.64
CA ARG A 615 0.02 -4.04 -7.00
C ARG A 615 -1.09 -4.22 -8.03
N GLY A 616 -1.81 -5.33 -7.93
CA GLY A 616 -2.94 -5.67 -8.80
C GLY A 616 -3.22 -7.19 -8.76
N GLY A 617 -4.41 -7.62 -9.16
CA GLY A 617 -4.77 -9.04 -9.19
C GLY A 617 -4.63 -9.73 -7.83
N ALA A 618 -3.88 -10.85 -7.78
CA ALA A 618 -3.68 -11.63 -6.56
C ALA A 618 -2.91 -10.91 -5.46
N VAL A 619 -2.13 -9.86 -5.77
CA VAL A 619 -1.32 -9.13 -4.79
C VAL A 619 -2.10 -7.95 -4.21
N GLY A 620 -3.21 -8.23 -3.52
CA GLY A 620 -3.78 -7.32 -2.52
C GLY A 620 -4.42 -6.03 -3.01
N ARG A 621 -4.96 -5.95 -4.23
CA ARG A 621 -5.96 -4.94 -4.55
C ARG A 621 -7.29 -5.27 -3.89
N GLY A 622 -7.97 -4.24 -3.43
CA GLY A 622 -9.31 -4.38 -2.88
C GLY A 622 -9.40 -4.83 -1.42
N GLY A 623 -8.27 -4.82 -0.65
CA GLY A 623 -8.27 -5.14 0.77
C GLY A 623 -8.06 -6.62 1.11
N GLY A 624 -7.63 -7.44 0.17
CA GLY A 624 -7.24 -8.83 0.44
C GLY A 624 -5.99 -8.91 1.35
N PRO A 625 -5.87 -9.97 2.18
CA PRO A 625 -4.73 -10.16 3.06
C PRO A 625 -3.42 -10.30 2.28
N ALA A 626 -2.41 -9.49 2.61
CA ALA A 626 -1.13 -9.50 1.90
C ALA A 626 -0.38 -10.83 2.06
N ASN A 627 -0.48 -11.47 3.22
CA ASN A 627 0.13 -12.77 3.48
C ASN A 627 -0.38 -13.88 2.55
N ARG A 628 -1.69 -13.96 2.28
CA ARG A 628 -2.24 -14.93 1.31
C ARG A 628 -1.69 -14.68 -0.10
N ALA A 629 -1.57 -13.41 -0.48
CA ALA A 629 -0.99 -13.05 -1.76
C ALA A 629 0.48 -13.49 -1.88
N VAL A 630 1.27 -13.38 -0.81
CA VAL A 630 2.64 -13.92 -0.78
C VAL A 630 2.65 -15.43 -0.92
N LEU A 631 1.82 -16.14 -0.15
CA LEU A 631 1.74 -17.61 -0.18
C LEU A 631 1.19 -18.18 -1.49
N ALA A 632 0.53 -17.38 -2.31
CA ALA A 632 0.04 -17.73 -3.64
C ALA A 632 1.09 -17.58 -4.75
N GLN A 633 2.27 -17.03 -4.45
CA GLN A 633 3.33 -16.85 -5.45
C GLN A 633 3.98 -18.19 -5.83
N PRO A 634 4.50 -18.34 -7.07
CA PRO A 634 5.16 -19.57 -7.50
C PRO A 634 6.47 -19.82 -6.74
N VAL A 635 6.85 -21.08 -6.66
CA VAL A 635 8.07 -21.52 -5.97
C VAL A 635 9.30 -20.82 -6.55
N GLY A 636 10.20 -20.38 -5.66
CA GLY A 636 11.44 -19.70 -6.01
C GLY A 636 11.29 -18.20 -6.34
N SER A 637 10.06 -17.70 -6.47
CA SER A 637 9.82 -16.27 -6.74
C SER A 637 9.94 -15.36 -5.50
N VAL A 638 9.82 -15.95 -4.31
CA VAL A 638 9.97 -15.26 -3.00
C VAL A 638 10.97 -16.07 -2.16
N LYS A 639 12.25 -15.80 -2.31
CA LYS A 639 13.32 -16.44 -1.52
C LYS A 639 13.68 -15.56 -0.32
N CYS A 640 12.90 -15.61 0.77
CA CYS A 640 13.05 -14.78 1.96
C CYS A 640 13.07 -13.26 1.69
N ARG A 641 12.76 -12.82 0.47
CA ARG A 641 12.66 -11.41 0.11
C ARG A 641 11.34 -11.13 -0.60
N PHE A 642 10.61 -10.16 -0.09
CA PHE A 642 9.35 -9.73 -0.69
C PHE A 642 9.35 -8.22 -0.87
N LYS A 643 9.22 -7.78 -2.11
CA LYS A 643 9.21 -6.38 -2.51
C LYS A 643 7.93 -6.06 -3.26
N LEU A 644 7.19 -5.04 -2.81
CA LEU A 644 5.94 -4.63 -3.44
C LEU A 644 5.74 -3.11 -3.37
N THR A 645 4.96 -2.58 -4.33
CA THR A 645 4.46 -1.21 -4.21
C THR A 645 3.33 -1.15 -3.19
N GLU A 646 3.43 -0.22 -2.24
CA GLU A 646 2.34 0.19 -1.37
C GLU A 646 1.65 1.41 -1.99
N GLN A 647 0.41 1.23 -2.40
CA GLN A 647 -0.39 2.30 -3.00
C GLN A 647 -1.08 3.13 -1.92
N GLY A 648 -1.23 4.44 -2.16
CA GLY A 648 -1.68 5.39 -1.16
C GLY A 648 -2.95 5.02 -0.39
N GLU A 649 -3.94 4.39 -1.07
CA GLU A 649 -5.20 4.00 -0.44
C GLU A 649 -5.06 2.98 0.69
N VAL A 650 -3.96 2.23 0.70
CA VAL A 650 -3.71 1.21 1.74
C VAL A 650 -2.64 1.62 2.73
N ILE A 651 -1.85 2.65 2.42
CA ILE A 651 -0.75 3.09 3.30
C ILE A 651 -1.32 3.47 4.66
N PHE A 652 -2.34 4.32 4.69
CA PHE A 652 -2.95 4.73 5.96
C PHE A 652 -3.60 3.56 6.70
N ALA A 653 -4.36 2.71 5.99
CA ALA A 653 -5.04 1.55 6.59
C ALA A 653 -4.08 0.49 7.16
N ARG A 654 -2.82 0.44 6.68
CA ARG A 654 -1.82 -0.56 7.10
C ARG A 654 -0.77 0.01 8.04
N TYR A 655 -0.39 1.28 7.85
CA TYR A 655 0.72 1.92 8.54
C TYR A 655 0.31 3.17 9.33
N GLY A 656 -0.97 3.57 9.29
CA GLY A 656 -1.45 4.75 10.01
C GLY A 656 -1.63 4.55 11.52
N ASN A 657 -1.77 3.30 11.96
CA ASN A 657 -1.88 2.91 13.36
C ASN A 657 -0.75 1.93 13.75
N PRO A 658 -0.05 2.13 14.88
CA PRO A 658 1.06 1.28 15.31
C PRO A 658 0.71 -0.21 15.42
N VAL A 659 -0.43 -0.55 16.01
CA VAL A 659 -0.86 -1.95 16.23
C VAL A 659 -1.13 -2.66 14.89
N LEU A 660 -1.82 -1.96 13.99
CA LEU A 660 -2.09 -2.49 12.65
C LEU A 660 -0.81 -2.61 11.81
N ALA A 661 0.14 -1.68 11.98
CA ALA A 661 1.43 -1.74 11.30
C ALA A 661 2.28 -2.93 11.78
N ILE A 662 2.36 -3.17 13.09
CA ILE A 662 3.02 -4.36 13.66
C ILE A 662 2.41 -5.61 13.01
N ARG A 663 1.09 -5.76 13.10
CA ARG A 663 0.40 -6.93 12.56
C ARG A 663 0.64 -7.14 11.07
N HIS A 664 0.59 -6.05 10.29
CA HIS A 664 0.82 -6.13 8.85
C HIS A 664 2.25 -6.57 8.52
N VAL A 665 3.26 -5.97 9.18
CA VAL A 665 4.67 -6.31 8.94
C VAL A 665 4.98 -7.74 9.37
N GLU A 666 4.50 -8.17 10.54
CA GLU A 666 4.66 -9.56 11.03
C GLU A 666 4.02 -10.57 10.06
N SER A 667 2.80 -10.28 9.59
CA SER A 667 2.05 -11.16 8.68
C SER A 667 2.73 -11.33 7.32
N VAL A 668 3.27 -10.24 6.75
CA VAL A 668 4.02 -10.30 5.48
C VAL A 668 5.36 -11.01 5.67
N ALA A 669 6.09 -10.71 6.75
CA ALA A 669 7.35 -11.36 7.08
C ALA A 669 7.18 -12.88 7.29
N ALA A 670 6.12 -13.28 8.01
CA ALA A 670 5.74 -14.68 8.20
C ALA A 670 5.51 -15.41 6.87
N ALA A 671 4.68 -14.85 6.00
CA ALA A 671 4.39 -15.42 4.70
C ALA A 671 5.64 -15.51 3.80
N THR A 672 6.51 -14.49 3.89
CA THR A 672 7.79 -14.45 3.16
C THR A 672 8.72 -15.58 3.60
N LEU A 673 8.83 -15.86 4.91
CA LEU A 673 9.57 -16.98 5.44
C LEU A 673 8.97 -18.32 5.02
N LEU A 674 7.64 -18.47 5.14
CA LEU A 674 6.92 -19.71 4.83
C LEU A 674 6.99 -20.12 3.35
N GLN A 675 7.23 -19.19 2.43
CA GLN A 675 7.44 -19.51 1.01
C GLN A 675 8.66 -20.42 0.79
N SER A 676 9.64 -20.41 1.71
CA SER A 676 10.81 -21.30 1.69
C SER A 676 10.60 -22.60 2.50
N ALA A 677 9.40 -22.85 3.04
CA ALA A 677 9.09 -24.09 3.75
C ALA A 677 8.88 -25.24 2.74
N PRO A 678 9.54 -26.40 2.91
CA PRO A 678 9.42 -27.54 2.00
C PRO A 678 7.98 -28.00 1.74
N SER A 679 7.11 -27.95 2.76
CA SER A 679 5.70 -28.27 2.64
C SER A 679 4.94 -27.31 1.72
N VAL A 680 5.25 -26.00 1.80
CA VAL A 680 4.64 -24.95 0.98
C VAL A 680 5.14 -25.05 -0.47
N GLU A 681 6.45 -25.21 -0.66
CA GLU A 681 7.05 -25.40 -2.00
C GLU A 681 6.47 -26.61 -2.71
N LYS A 682 6.38 -27.75 -2.01
CA LYS A 682 5.79 -28.98 -2.56
C LYS A 682 4.33 -28.76 -2.96
N ARG A 683 3.52 -28.21 -2.05
CA ARG A 683 2.11 -27.92 -2.33
C ARG A 683 1.95 -27.02 -3.57
N ASN A 684 2.65 -25.89 -3.62
CA ASN A 684 2.52 -24.96 -4.73
C ASN A 684 2.97 -25.57 -6.06
N THR A 685 4.05 -26.37 -6.05
CA THR A 685 4.52 -27.09 -7.24
C THR A 685 3.49 -28.12 -7.72
N ASP A 686 2.98 -28.94 -6.82
CA ASP A 686 2.04 -30.02 -7.16
C ASP A 686 0.73 -29.45 -7.69
N MET A 687 0.21 -28.38 -7.06
CA MET A 687 -1.06 -27.75 -7.46
C MET A 687 -0.94 -26.99 -8.78
N THR A 688 0.15 -26.30 -9.01
CA THR A 688 0.40 -25.64 -10.31
C THR A 688 0.42 -26.67 -11.46
N LYS A 689 1.04 -27.82 -11.26
CA LYS A 689 1.04 -28.89 -12.26
C LYS A 689 -0.32 -29.53 -12.43
N LYS A 690 -1.03 -29.82 -11.32
CA LYS A 690 -2.36 -30.47 -11.32
C LYS A 690 -3.38 -29.65 -12.11
N TYR A 691 -3.37 -28.33 -11.97
CA TYR A 691 -4.38 -27.44 -12.55
C TYR A 691 -3.91 -26.67 -13.79
N ALA A 692 -2.77 -27.05 -14.39
CA ALA A 692 -2.21 -26.36 -15.55
C ALA A 692 -3.15 -26.33 -16.78
N ASP A 693 -3.83 -27.45 -17.09
CA ASP A 693 -4.79 -27.54 -18.20
C ASP A 693 -6.03 -26.67 -17.94
N MET A 694 -6.54 -26.69 -16.71
CA MET A 694 -7.65 -25.81 -16.29
C MET A 694 -7.24 -24.32 -16.46
N ALA A 695 -6.07 -23.95 -15.94
CA ALA A 695 -5.56 -22.58 -16.03
C ALA A 695 -5.44 -22.12 -17.48
N SER A 696 -4.89 -22.95 -18.38
CA SER A 696 -4.76 -22.61 -19.80
C SER A 696 -6.10 -22.37 -20.49
N LYS A 697 -7.10 -23.20 -20.20
CA LYS A 697 -8.45 -23.05 -20.76
C LYS A 697 -9.18 -21.82 -20.23
N LEU A 698 -9.03 -21.53 -18.91
CA LEU A 698 -9.60 -20.32 -18.31
C LEU A 698 -8.94 -19.06 -18.87
N ASP A 699 -7.63 -19.09 -19.07
CA ASP A 699 -6.86 -17.98 -19.66
C ASP A 699 -7.38 -17.65 -21.05
N GLU A 700 -7.39 -18.61 -21.96
CA GLU A 700 -7.82 -18.42 -23.36
C GLU A 700 -9.27 -17.88 -23.44
N ALA A 701 -10.18 -18.48 -22.71
CA ALA A 701 -11.60 -18.09 -22.75
C ALA A 701 -11.82 -16.69 -22.14
N ALA A 702 -11.18 -16.40 -21.00
CA ALA A 702 -11.31 -15.09 -20.36
C ALA A 702 -10.68 -13.98 -21.20
N HIS A 703 -9.49 -14.21 -21.78
CA HIS A 703 -8.82 -13.27 -22.66
C HIS A 703 -9.67 -12.91 -23.88
N ASN A 704 -10.18 -13.93 -24.58
CA ASN A 704 -11.03 -13.74 -25.74
C ASN A 704 -12.31 -12.95 -25.39
N ARG A 705 -12.92 -13.23 -24.23
CA ARG A 705 -14.10 -12.49 -23.76
C ARG A 705 -13.80 -11.04 -23.44
N PHE A 706 -12.64 -10.78 -22.83
CA PHE A 706 -12.21 -9.43 -22.51
C PHE A 706 -11.91 -8.62 -23.76
N LEU A 707 -11.19 -9.18 -24.72
CA LEU A 707 -10.90 -8.53 -26.01
C LEU A 707 -12.18 -8.31 -26.85
N ASP A 708 -13.19 -9.21 -26.80
CA ASP A 708 -14.47 -9.00 -27.44
C ASP A 708 -15.18 -7.73 -26.96
N LEU A 709 -15.09 -7.42 -25.68
CA LEU A 709 -15.61 -6.17 -25.13
C LEU A 709 -14.80 -4.96 -25.60
N LEU A 710 -13.47 -5.00 -25.41
CA LEU A 710 -12.61 -3.84 -25.71
C LEU A 710 -12.57 -3.47 -27.19
N ASN A 711 -12.63 -4.46 -28.08
CA ASN A 711 -12.61 -4.28 -29.52
C ASN A 711 -13.99 -3.95 -30.11
N THR A 712 -15.03 -3.86 -29.30
CA THR A 712 -16.33 -3.44 -29.77
C THR A 712 -16.27 -1.95 -30.16
N ASP A 713 -16.67 -1.65 -31.39
CA ASP A 713 -16.68 -0.29 -31.92
C ASP A 713 -17.36 0.69 -30.96
N GLY A 714 -16.69 1.81 -30.65
CA GLY A 714 -17.22 2.85 -29.76
C GLY A 714 -17.10 2.54 -28.27
N PHE A 715 -16.40 1.48 -27.87
CA PHE A 715 -16.21 1.14 -26.46
C PHE A 715 -15.57 2.29 -25.64
N ALA A 716 -14.48 2.87 -26.11
CA ALA A 716 -13.75 3.90 -25.34
C ALA A 716 -14.57 5.20 -25.12
N PRO A 717 -15.28 5.76 -26.11
CA PRO A 717 -16.24 6.85 -25.89
C PRO A 717 -17.38 6.47 -24.94
N TRP A 718 -17.94 5.28 -25.12
CA TRP A 718 -19.01 4.79 -24.24
C TRP A 718 -18.52 4.68 -22.80
N PHE A 719 -17.36 4.05 -22.54
CA PHE A 719 -16.76 3.96 -21.21
C PHE A 719 -16.61 5.34 -20.56
N SER A 720 -16.13 6.34 -21.30
CA SER A 720 -16.02 7.72 -20.81
C SER A 720 -17.38 8.35 -20.50
N THR A 721 -18.45 7.91 -21.20
CA THR A 721 -19.82 8.41 -20.98
C THR A 721 -20.50 7.74 -19.79
N VAL A 722 -20.37 6.43 -19.63
CA VAL A 722 -21.03 5.68 -18.56
C VAL A 722 -20.30 5.67 -17.24
N THR A 723 -19.15 6.32 -17.14
CA THR A 723 -18.37 6.42 -15.90
C THR A 723 -17.89 7.85 -15.64
N PRO A 724 -17.52 8.23 -14.42
CA PRO A 724 -17.00 9.56 -14.11
C PRO A 724 -15.52 9.76 -14.52
N LEU A 725 -15.04 9.10 -15.58
CA LEU A 725 -13.65 9.14 -16.00
C LEU A 725 -13.12 10.57 -16.22
N THR A 726 -13.91 11.43 -16.84
CA THR A 726 -13.51 12.81 -17.13
C THR A 726 -13.37 13.61 -15.84
N GLU A 727 -14.31 13.47 -14.94
CA GLU A 727 -14.36 14.18 -13.68
C GLU A 727 -13.28 13.69 -12.70
N ILE A 728 -13.01 12.39 -12.67
CA ILE A 728 -11.85 11.82 -11.94
C ILE A 728 -10.53 12.48 -12.35
N GLY A 729 -10.37 12.82 -13.62
CA GLY A 729 -9.20 13.55 -14.12
C GLY A 729 -9.02 14.95 -13.54
N LEU A 730 -10.08 15.53 -12.98
CA LEU A 730 -10.08 16.87 -12.34
C LEU A 730 -9.77 16.81 -10.85
N LEU A 731 -9.82 15.64 -10.22
CA LEU A 731 -9.51 15.50 -8.80
C LEU A 731 -8.10 15.99 -8.49
N PRO A 732 -7.93 16.82 -7.44
CA PRO A 732 -6.60 17.33 -7.03
C PRO A 732 -5.88 16.33 -6.11
N ILE A 733 -5.73 15.06 -6.54
CA ILE A 733 -5.32 13.93 -5.71
C ILE A 733 -3.88 13.48 -5.90
N GLY A 734 -3.12 14.10 -6.76
CA GLY A 734 -1.71 13.77 -6.94
C GLY A 734 -1.05 14.69 -7.96
N SER A 735 0.27 14.75 -7.90
CA SER A 735 1.07 15.54 -8.84
C SER A 735 1.03 14.98 -10.27
N ARG A 736 0.71 13.69 -10.41
CA ARG A 736 0.72 12.97 -11.68
C ARG A 736 -0.52 13.29 -12.53
N PRO A 737 -0.40 13.63 -13.83
CA PRO A 737 -1.55 13.80 -14.72
C PRO A 737 -2.34 12.49 -14.89
N ALA A 738 -3.67 12.59 -14.94
CA ALA A 738 -4.55 11.43 -15.11
C ALA A 738 -4.50 10.79 -16.50
N LYS A 739 -4.04 11.54 -17.53
CA LYS A 739 -3.96 11.10 -18.93
C LYS A 739 -2.53 11.20 -19.44
N ARG A 740 -2.13 10.29 -20.35
CA ARG A 740 -0.84 10.35 -21.06
C ARG A 740 -0.84 11.34 -22.25
N GLY A 741 -2.02 11.87 -22.67
CA GLY A 741 -2.17 12.81 -23.82
C GLY A 741 -3.40 13.69 -23.71
N LEU A 742 -3.62 14.57 -24.71
CA LEU A 742 -4.67 15.60 -24.73
C LEU A 742 -6.11 15.09 -25.05
N GLY A 743 -6.30 13.79 -25.28
CA GLY A 743 -7.62 13.21 -25.52
C GLY A 743 -7.55 11.68 -25.53
N ALA A 744 -8.43 11.01 -24.78
CA ALA A 744 -8.56 9.56 -24.84
C ALA A 744 -9.28 9.17 -26.13
N LYS A 745 -8.52 8.96 -27.22
CA LYS A 745 -9.03 8.40 -28.47
C LYS A 745 -8.94 6.88 -28.51
N SER A 746 -8.04 6.30 -27.68
CA SER A 746 -7.88 4.87 -27.49
C SER A 746 -7.70 4.53 -26.00
N LEU A 747 -7.86 3.26 -25.65
CA LEU A 747 -7.59 2.75 -24.30
C LEU A 747 -6.11 2.84 -23.93
N ASP A 748 -5.19 2.89 -24.92
CA ASP A 748 -3.76 3.02 -24.70
C ASP A 748 -3.39 4.36 -24.06
N ASP A 749 -4.18 5.39 -24.34
CA ASP A 749 -4.01 6.73 -23.75
C ASP A 749 -4.43 6.78 -22.26
N LEU A 750 -5.20 5.78 -21.81
CA LEU A 750 -5.69 5.72 -20.43
C LEU A 750 -4.65 5.07 -19.50
N ARG A 751 -4.40 5.72 -18.39
CA ARG A 751 -3.67 5.10 -17.28
C ARG A 751 -4.56 4.07 -16.56
N THR A 752 -3.94 3.07 -16.00
CA THR A 752 -4.65 1.95 -15.37
C THR A 752 -5.44 2.37 -14.14
N ILE A 753 -4.92 3.30 -13.32
CA ILE A 753 -5.64 3.77 -12.13
C ILE A 753 -6.98 4.44 -12.50
N PRO A 754 -7.05 5.44 -13.41
CA PRO A 754 -8.33 5.98 -13.86
C PRO A 754 -9.27 4.93 -14.46
N TRP A 755 -8.74 3.93 -15.19
CA TRP A 755 -9.52 2.81 -15.72
C TRP A 755 -10.24 2.03 -14.60
N ILE A 756 -9.48 1.53 -13.63
CA ILE A 756 -10.02 0.72 -12.55
C ILE A 756 -10.93 1.55 -11.65
N PHE A 757 -10.49 2.77 -11.31
CA PHE A 757 -11.23 3.65 -10.42
C PHE A 757 -12.58 4.09 -10.99
N SER A 758 -12.67 4.33 -12.30
CA SER A 758 -13.93 4.68 -12.96
C SER A 758 -14.96 3.57 -12.87
N TRP A 759 -14.55 2.31 -13.07
CA TRP A 759 -15.43 1.15 -12.91
C TRP A 759 -15.87 0.92 -11.46
N ALA A 760 -15.01 1.20 -10.50
CA ALA A 760 -15.35 1.12 -9.09
C ALA A 760 -16.39 2.20 -8.71
N GLN A 761 -16.22 3.43 -9.19
CA GLN A 761 -17.18 4.53 -8.97
C GLN A 761 -18.56 4.24 -9.56
N ALA A 762 -18.62 3.62 -10.73
CA ALA A 762 -19.87 3.20 -11.35
C ALA A 762 -20.51 1.96 -10.70
N ARG A 763 -19.95 1.43 -9.57
CA ARG A 763 -20.45 0.24 -8.87
C ARG A 763 -20.45 -1.03 -9.72
N ILE A 764 -19.61 -1.10 -10.75
CA ILE A 764 -19.49 -2.23 -11.68
C ILE A 764 -18.25 -3.07 -11.35
N ASN A 765 -17.13 -2.44 -11.01
CA ASN A 765 -15.83 -3.11 -10.73
C ASN A 765 -15.37 -4.06 -11.85
N LEU A 766 -15.69 -3.78 -13.10
CA LEU A 766 -15.47 -4.63 -14.27
C LEU A 766 -14.02 -5.16 -14.37
N ALA A 767 -13.04 -4.28 -14.10
CA ALA A 767 -11.62 -4.60 -14.18
C ALA A 767 -11.16 -5.71 -13.21
N ALA A 768 -12.00 -6.11 -12.24
CA ALA A 768 -11.66 -7.15 -11.27
C ALA A 768 -12.15 -8.55 -11.66
N TRP A 769 -13.20 -8.66 -12.48
CA TRP A 769 -13.90 -9.94 -12.67
C TRP A 769 -14.28 -10.28 -14.11
N TYR A 770 -14.23 -9.34 -15.06
CA TYR A 770 -14.76 -9.54 -16.41
C TYR A 770 -14.01 -10.65 -17.16
N GLY A 771 -14.75 -11.57 -17.74
CA GLY A 771 -14.28 -12.71 -18.50
C GLY A 771 -14.23 -14.02 -17.72
N LEU A 772 -14.23 -13.99 -16.37
CA LEU A 772 -14.19 -15.23 -15.57
C LEU A 772 -15.46 -16.05 -15.70
N GLY A 773 -16.64 -15.40 -15.72
CA GLY A 773 -17.94 -16.11 -15.87
C GLY A 773 -18.00 -16.92 -17.14
N THR A 774 -17.66 -16.31 -18.27
CA THR A 774 -17.57 -16.97 -19.57
C THR A 774 -16.53 -18.09 -19.56
N ALA A 775 -15.36 -17.88 -18.95
CA ALA A 775 -14.32 -18.88 -18.86
C ALA A 775 -14.76 -20.12 -18.06
N CYS A 776 -15.38 -19.92 -16.91
CA CYS A 776 -15.93 -21.04 -16.10
C CYS A 776 -17.07 -21.78 -16.80
N GLU A 777 -17.96 -21.08 -17.51
CA GLU A 777 -19.06 -21.68 -18.28
C GLU A 777 -18.53 -22.56 -19.44
N GLN A 778 -17.49 -22.09 -20.16
CA GLN A 778 -16.85 -22.87 -21.23
C GLN A 778 -16.05 -24.05 -20.69
N PHE A 779 -15.41 -23.91 -19.55
CA PHE A 779 -14.70 -25.02 -18.90
C PHE A 779 -15.66 -26.09 -18.40
N GLY A 780 -16.79 -25.73 -17.81
CA GLY A 780 -17.93 -26.57 -17.50
C GLY A 780 -17.77 -27.58 -16.35
N ASP A 781 -16.56 -27.84 -15.84
CA ASP A 781 -16.33 -28.79 -14.75
C ASP A 781 -16.24 -28.08 -13.38
N LEU A 782 -17.40 -27.94 -12.73
CA LEU A 782 -17.52 -27.32 -11.41
C LEU A 782 -16.72 -28.08 -10.34
N ASN A 783 -16.61 -29.40 -10.43
CA ASN A 783 -15.92 -30.16 -9.40
C ASN A 783 -14.40 -29.84 -9.41
N THR A 784 -13.79 -29.77 -10.60
CA THR A 784 -12.39 -29.37 -10.75
C THR A 784 -12.16 -27.93 -10.26
N LEU A 785 -13.08 -27.01 -10.57
CA LEU A 785 -12.99 -25.61 -10.09
C LEU A 785 -13.06 -25.50 -8.56
N ARG A 786 -13.96 -26.26 -7.91
CA ARG A 786 -14.05 -26.34 -6.45
C ARG A 786 -12.79 -26.89 -5.80
N GLN A 787 -12.30 -28.01 -6.32
CA GLN A 787 -11.05 -28.60 -5.83
C GLN A 787 -9.87 -27.63 -5.99
N ALA A 788 -9.79 -26.93 -7.10
CA ALA A 788 -8.76 -25.91 -7.31
C ALA A 788 -8.90 -24.74 -6.31
N TYR A 789 -10.11 -24.33 -5.99
CA TYR A 789 -10.36 -23.32 -4.96
C TYR A 789 -9.91 -23.75 -3.57
N GLU A 790 -10.14 -25.02 -3.21
CA GLU A 790 -9.73 -25.56 -1.91
C GLU A 790 -8.22 -25.81 -1.80
N GLU A 791 -7.57 -26.27 -2.88
CA GLU A 791 -6.21 -26.80 -2.83
C GLU A 791 -5.14 -25.84 -3.37
N TRP A 792 -5.48 -24.97 -4.34
CA TRP A 792 -4.52 -24.14 -5.06
C TRP A 792 -4.54 -22.65 -4.58
N PRO A 793 -3.55 -22.20 -3.80
CA PRO A 793 -3.54 -20.86 -3.20
C PRO A 793 -3.68 -19.72 -4.21
N LEU A 794 -3.15 -19.85 -5.42
CA LEU A 794 -3.33 -18.86 -6.48
C LEU A 794 -4.80 -18.71 -6.84
N PHE A 795 -5.49 -19.84 -7.11
CA PHE A 795 -6.87 -19.81 -7.56
C PHE A 795 -7.82 -19.40 -6.44
N SER A 796 -7.61 -19.88 -5.21
CA SER A 796 -8.42 -19.43 -4.06
C SER A 796 -8.29 -17.95 -3.79
N THR A 797 -7.07 -17.41 -3.78
CA THR A 797 -6.84 -15.96 -3.57
C THR A 797 -7.46 -15.12 -4.69
N PHE A 798 -7.39 -15.60 -5.92
CA PHE A 798 -7.98 -14.93 -7.08
C PHE A 798 -9.52 -14.90 -7.00
N ILE A 799 -10.17 -16.04 -6.73
CA ILE A 799 -11.62 -16.14 -6.56
C ILE A 799 -12.10 -15.27 -5.38
N ASP A 800 -11.40 -15.32 -4.23
CA ASP A 800 -11.69 -14.49 -3.05
C ASP A 800 -11.69 -12.98 -3.38
N ASN A 801 -10.74 -12.52 -4.20
CA ASN A 801 -10.66 -11.12 -4.61
C ASN A 801 -11.81 -10.73 -5.56
N ILE A 802 -12.19 -11.64 -6.45
CA ILE A 802 -13.34 -11.43 -7.35
C ILE A 802 -14.64 -11.40 -6.55
N GLU A 803 -14.84 -12.34 -5.64
CA GLU A 803 -16.01 -12.38 -4.76
C GLU A 803 -16.17 -11.07 -3.97
N MET A 804 -15.08 -10.58 -3.37
CA MET A 804 -15.09 -9.30 -2.67
C MET A 804 -15.45 -8.13 -3.59
N SER A 805 -14.96 -8.13 -4.84
CA SER A 805 -15.28 -7.10 -5.82
C SER A 805 -16.74 -7.16 -6.24
N LEU A 806 -17.28 -8.37 -6.43
CA LEU A 806 -18.70 -8.58 -6.72
C LEU A 806 -19.60 -8.18 -5.55
N ALA A 807 -19.17 -8.40 -4.30
CA ALA A 807 -19.91 -7.95 -3.12
C ALA A 807 -20.05 -6.41 -3.05
N LYS A 808 -19.08 -5.68 -3.61
CA LYS A 808 -19.11 -4.20 -3.73
C LYS A 808 -19.88 -3.70 -4.97
N THR A 809 -20.23 -4.58 -5.90
CA THR A 809 -20.98 -4.28 -7.12
C THR A 809 -22.47 -4.14 -6.79
N ASP A 810 -23.17 -3.17 -7.37
CA ASP A 810 -24.63 -3.05 -7.29
C ASP A 810 -25.23 -2.93 -8.69
N GLU A 811 -26.00 -3.92 -9.09
CA GLU A 811 -26.56 -4.01 -10.44
C GLU A 811 -27.58 -2.91 -10.75
N ARG A 812 -28.37 -2.49 -9.74
CA ARG A 812 -29.38 -1.43 -9.90
C ARG A 812 -28.70 -0.10 -10.20
N ILE A 813 -27.67 0.22 -9.41
CA ILE A 813 -26.86 1.44 -9.60
C ILE A 813 -26.03 1.33 -10.88
N ALA A 814 -25.44 0.17 -11.17
CA ALA A 814 -24.72 -0.07 -12.42
C ALA A 814 -25.59 0.22 -13.65
N LYS A 815 -26.88 -0.22 -13.66
CA LYS A 815 -27.82 0.08 -14.72
C LYS A 815 -28.06 1.59 -14.88
N MET A 816 -28.11 2.36 -13.79
CA MET A 816 -28.25 3.82 -13.86
C MET A 816 -27.03 4.48 -14.56
N TYR A 817 -25.81 4.04 -14.25
CA TYR A 817 -24.61 4.53 -14.93
C TYR A 817 -24.58 4.11 -16.41
N LEU A 818 -24.87 2.86 -16.71
CA LEU A 818 -24.90 2.35 -18.09
C LEU A 818 -25.97 3.06 -18.94
N ALA A 819 -27.08 3.47 -18.35
CA ALA A 819 -28.12 4.26 -19.00
C ALA A 819 -27.69 5.70 -19.36
N LEU A 820 -26.53 6.19 -18.93
CA LEU A 820 -25.96 7.46 -19.40
C LEU A 820 -25.47 7.38 -20.86
N GLY A 821 -25.23 6.16 -21.37
CA GLY A 821 -24.74 5.93 -22.74
C GLY A 821 -25.78 5.21 -23.61
N ASP A 822 -25.85 5.59 -24.90
CA ASP A 822 -26.82 5.04 -25.87
C ASP A 822 -26.30 3.76 -26.57
N ARG A 823 -25.77 2.78 -25.79
CA ARG A 823 -25.18 1.54 -26.31
C ARG A 823 -25.71 0.31 -25.56
N GLU A 824 -26.92 -0.09 -25.88
CA GLU A 824 -27.59 -1.23 -25.25
C GLU A 824 -26.82 -2.56 -25.45
N ASP A 825 -26.11 -2.71 -26.57
CA ASP A 825 -25.29 -3.87 -26.87
C ASP A 825 -24.11 -4.01 -25.88
N LEU A 826 -23.42 -2.89 -25.55
CA LEU A 826 -22.32 -2.87 -24.56
C LEU A 826 -22.86 -3.04 -23.14
N ASN A 827 -23.98 -2.39 -22.82
CA ASN A 827 -24.65 -2.52 -21.53
C ASN A 827 -24.99 -4.00 -21.25
N LYS A 828 -25.55 -4.69 -22.24
CA LYS A 828 -25.92 -6.10 -22.15
C LYS A 828 -24.67 -6.98 -21.97
N LYS A 829 -23.59 -6.76 -22.73
CA LYS A 829 -22.33 -7.52 -22.57
C LYS A 829 -21.79 -7.46 -21.16
N VAL A 830 -21.86 -6.28 -20.52
CA VAL A 830 -21.36 -6.09 -19.15
C VAL A 830 -22.27 -6.74 -18.12
N LEU A 831 -23.57 -6.54 -18.22
CA LEU A 831 -24.54 -7.09 -17.25
C LEU A 831 -24.62 -8.61 -17.32
N ASP A 832 -24.68 -9.19 -18.53
CA ASP A 832 -24.73 -10.65 -18.72
C ASP A 832 -23.46 -11.31 -18.12
N GLU A 833 -22.28 -10.74 -18.35
CA GLU A 833 -21.02 -11.27 -17.81
C GLU A 833 -20.93 -11.10 -16.29
N MET A 834 -21.49 -10.02 -15.74
CA MET A 834 -21.54 -9.79 -14.29
C MET A 834 -22.40 -10.84 -13.59
N GLU A 835 -23.59 -11.11 -14.12
CA GLU A 835 -24.49 -12.14 -13.59
C GLU A 835 -23.86 -13.53 -13.70
N LEU A 836 -23.27 -13.86 -14.86
CA LEU A 836 -22.62 -15.13 -15.11
C LEU A 836 -21.42 -15.34 -14.17
N THR A 837 -20.59 -14.32 -13.97
CA THR A 837 -19.46 -14.38 -13.05
C THR A 837 -19.92 -14.59 -11.62
N ARG A 838 -20.94 -13.84 -11.16
CA ARG A 838 -21.52 -14.01 -9.81
C ARG A 838 -22.02 -15.43 -9.59
N LYS A 839 -22.76 -15.98 -10.54
CA LYS A 839 -23.28 -17.34 -10.51
C LYS A 839 -22.16 -18.39 -10.36
N TRP A 840 -21.07 -18.24 -11.15
CA TRP A 840 -19.98 -19.20 -11.10
C TRP A 840 -19.13 -19.06 -9.82
N VAL A 841 -18.83 -17.84 -9.38
CA VAL A 841 -18.09 -17.62 -8.14
C VAL A 841 -18.81 -18.22 -6.94
N LEU A 842 -20.12 -17.95 -6.79
CA LEU A 842 -20.93 -18.54 -5.71
C LEU A 842 -20.97 -20.07 -5.78
N LYS A 843 -21.06 -20.67 -6.97
CA LYS A 843 -20.97 -22.13 -7.12
C LYS A 843 -19.61 -22.67 -6.74
N ILE A 844 -18.50 -22.00 -7.08
CA ILE A 844 -17.15 -22.43 -6.76
C ILE A 844 -16.91 -22.36 -5.26
N VAL A 845 -17.27 -21.26 -4.64
CA VAL A 845 -17.10 -21.02 -3.19
C VAL A 845 -18.06 -21.91 -2.37
N GLY A 846 -19.25 -22.19 -2.90
CA GLY A 846 -20.28 -22.98 -2.22
C GLY A 846 -21.25 -22.16 -1.39
N ASP A 847 -21.28 -20.83 -1.61
CA ASP A 847 -22.13 -19.87 -0.90
C ASP A 847 -23.43 -19.56 -1.68
N GLU A 848 -24.44 -19.11 -0.97
CA GLU A 848 -25.70 -18.61 -1.56
C GLU A 848 -25.63 -17.11 -1.92
N TRP A 849 -24.83 -16.34 -1.17
CA TRP A 849 -24.57 -14.90 -1.43
C TRP A 849 -23.09 -14.56 -1.20
N PRO A 850 -22.60 -13.48 -1.81
CA PRO A 850 -21.17 -13.14 -1.73
C PRO A 850 -20.69 -12.90 -0.29
N LEU A 851 -19.54 -13.47 0.09
CA LEU A 851 -18.87 -13.35 1.38
C LEU A 851 -19.66 -14.00 2.55
N GLN A 852 -20.52 -14.96 2.28
CA GLN A 852 -21.25 -15.67 3.33
C GLN A 852 -20.32 -16.37 4.32
N HIS A 853 -19.27 -17.03 3.85
CA HIS A 853 -18.26 -17.67 4.68
C HIS A 853 -17.23 -16.71 5.27
N ARG A 854 -17.19 -15.44 4.80
CA ARG A 854 -16.26 -14.38 5.25
C ARG A 854 -17.03 -13.28 6.00
N HIS A 855 -17.71 -13.67 7.05
CA HIS A 855 -18.69 -12.85 7.79
C HIS A 855 -18.23 -11.42 8.08
N VAL A 856 -17.01 -11.23 8.56
CA VAL A 856 -16.54 -9.91 8.98
C VAL A 856 -16.36 -8.97 7.80
N LEU A 857 -15.76 -9.46 6.70
CA LEU A 857 -15.64 -8.66 5.49
C LEU A 857 -17.01 -8.39 4.89
N GLY A 858 -17.89 -9.40 4.88
CA GLY A 858 -19.26 -9.26 4.42
C GLY A 858 -20.03 -8.20 5.23
N GLN A 859 -19.95 -8.25 6.57
CA GLN A 859 -20.56 -7.26 7.45
C GLN A 859 -20.00 -5.84 7.23
N ALA A 860 -18.69 -5.70 7.13
CA ALA A 860 -18.06 -4.41 6.89
C ALA A 860 -18.53 -3.75 5.56
N ILE A 861 -18.75 -4.54 4.52
CA ILE A 861 -19.33 -4.07 3.26
C ILE A 861 -20.81 -3.71 3.44
N ARG A 862 -21.61 -4.56 4.09
CA ARG A 862 -23.05 -4.33 4.29
C ARG A 862 -23.34 -3.05 5.06
N ILE A 863 -22.58 -2.75 6.11
CA ILE A 863 -22.75 -1.53 6.92
C ILE A 863 -22.55 -0.26 6.09
N ARG A 864 -21.62 -0.28 5.17
CA ARG A 864 -21.24 0.89 4.36
C ARG A 864 -22.10 1.03 3.10
N SER A 865 -22.59 -0.09 2.55
CA SER A 865 -23.34 -0.11 1.28
C SER A 865 -24.47 0.91 1.20
N PRO A 866 -25.37 1.09 2.19
CA PRO A 866 -26.47 2.06 2.10
C PRO A 866 -26.00 3.49 1.80
N TYR A 867 -24.97 3.90 2.47
CA TYR A 867 -24.43 5.26 2.34
C TYR A 867 -23.66 5.44 1.03
N VAL A 868 -22.96 4.36 0.59
CA VAL A 868 -22.29 4.33 -0.73
C VAL A 868 -23.33 4.39 -1.83
N ASP A 869 -24.45 3.71 -1.66
CA ASP A 869 -25.56 3.70 -2.62
C ASP A 869 -26.17 5.10 -2.76
N ALA A 870 -26.45 5.79 -1.65
CA ALA A 870 -26.94 7.17 -1.66
C ALA A 870 -25.97 8.14 -2.38
N LEU A 871 -24.65 8.03 -2.13
CA LEU A 871 -23.65 8.84 -2.83
C LEU A 871 -23.54 8.48 -4.32
N SER A 872 -23.66 7.19 -4.67
CA SER A 872 -23.61 6.74 -6.07
C SER A 872 -24.80 7.23 -6.85
N VAL A 873 -26.02 7.21 -6.25
CA VAL A 873 -27.23 7.82 -6.82
C VAL A 873 -27.02 9.32 -7.03
N THR A 874 -26.56 10.02 -6.02
CA THR A 874 -26.25 11.46 -6.13
C THR A 874 -25.26 11.75 -7.26
N GLN A 875 -24.23 10.92 -7.39
CA GLN A 875 -23.21 11.07 -8.43
C GLN A 875 -23.76 10.85 -9.83
N VAL A 876 -24.51 9.77 -10.05
CA VAL A 876 -25.05 9.45 -11.39
C VAL A 876 -26.10 10.46 -11.86
N LEU A 877 -26.92 11.00 -10.95
CA LEU A 877 -27.87 12.08 -11.26
C LEU A 877 -27.13 13.38 -11.62
N ALA A 878 -26.09 13.73 -10.88
CA ALA A 878 -25.25 14.89 -11.19
C ALA A 878 -24.54 14.73 -12.54
N LEU A 879 -24.00 13.55 -12.85
CA LEU A 879 -23.43 13.22 -14.17
C LEU A 879 -24.44 13.33 -15.28
N GLY A 880 -25.66 12.79 -15.08
CA GLY A 880 -26.75 12.89 -16.03
C GLY A 880 -27.16 14.34 -16.30
N SER A 881 -27.23 15.16 -15.26
CA SER A 881 -27.52 16.60 -15.38
C SER A 881 -26.42 17.36 -16.12
N LEU A 882 -25.15 17.04 -15.86
CA LEU A 882 -24.01 17.67 -16.53
C LEU A 882 -23.96 17.29 -18.01
N ARG A 883 -24.30 16.04 -18.38
CA ARG A 883 -24.21 15.49 -19.76
C ARG A 883 -25.44 15.72 -20.62
N LYS A 884 -26.67 15.55 -20.08
CA LYS A 884 -27.93 15.71 -20.83
C LYS A 884 -28.26 17.15 -21.21
N ARG A 885 -27.79 18.13 -20.40
CA ARG A 885 -28.05 19.55 -20.64
C ARG A 885 -27.14 20.20 -21.67
N VAL A 886 -26.05 19.51 -22.05
CA VAL A 886 -25.19 19.95 -23.15
C VAL A 886 -25.96 19.99 -24.48
N ASP A 887 -27.03 19.18 -24.63
CA ASP A 887 -27.80 19.08 -25.86
C ASP A 887 -29.03 20.00 -25.94
N LYS A 888 -29.49 20.64 -24.86
CA LYS A 888 -30.76 21.38 -24.83
C LYS A 888 -30.77 22.81 -24.27
N GLU A 889 -29.94 23.12 -23.28
CA GLU A 889 -29.70 24.48 -22.77
C GLU A 889 -28.27 24.50 -22.20
N GLU A 890 -27.45 25.43 -22.67
CA GLU A 890 -26.10 25.57 -22.13
C GLU A 890 -26.13 25.92 -20.63
N LEU A 891 -25.58 25.02 -19.81
CA LEU A 891 -25.32 25.33 -18.40
C LEU A 891 -24.40 26.56 -18.32
N THR A 892 -24.70 27.49 -17.44
CA THR A 892 -23.77 28.58 -17.11
C THR A 892 -22.48 28.03 -16.54
N HIS A 893 -21.39 28.78 -16.63
CA HIS A 893 -20.10 28.37 -16.11
C HIS A 893 -20.18 27.99 -14.61
N GLY A 894 -20.87 28.77 -13.79
CA GLY A 894 -21.07 28.50 -12.38
C GLY A 894 -21.88 27.22 -12.09
N GLN A 895 -22.90 26.92 -12.93
CA GLN A 895 -23.63 25.65 -12.80
C GLN A 895 -22.76 24.42 -13.12
N LYS A 896 -21.93 24.51 -14.17
CA LYS A 896 -20.95 23.44 -14.50
C LYS A 896 -19.96 23.23 -13.36
N GLU A 897 -19.44 24.31 -12.76
CA GLU A 897 -18.55 24.24 -11.61
C GLU A 897 -19.20 23.58 -10.40
N ASN A 898 -20.45 23.94 -10.08
CA ASN A 898 -21.19 23.39 -8.95
C ASN A 898 -21.47 21.89 -9.13
N TYR A 899 -21.91 21.43 -10.31
CA TYR A 899 -22.10 20.01 -10.59
C TYR A 899 -20.77 19.24 -10.57
N THR A 900 -19.72 19.82 -11.14
CA THR A 900 -18.37 19.23 -11.10
C THR A 900 -17.92 19.06 -9.65
N TYR A 901 -18.06 20.08 -8.81
CA TYR A 901 -17.72 20.01 -7.40
C TYR A 901 -18.54 18.93 -6.66
N LEU A 902 -19.83 18.81 -6.91
CA LEU A 902 -20.69 17.74 -6.36
C LEU A 902 -20.18 16.37 -6.74
N ILE A 903 -19.85 16.16 -8.03
CA ILE A 903 -19.31 14.88 -8.51
C ILE A 903 -17.98 14.59 -7.82
N LEU A 904 -17.08 15.55 -7.68
CA LEU A 904 -15.80 15.34 -6.98
C LEU A 904 -16.00 14.99 -5.50
N CYS A 905 -16.98 15.61 -4.82
CA CYS A 905 -17.34 15.26 -3.43
C CYS A 905 -17.85 13.83 -3.33
N THR A 906 -18.76 13.42 -4.23
CA THR A 906 -19.29 12.06 -4.24
C THR A 906 -18.25 11.02 -4.63
N VAL A 907 -17.33 11.33 -5.56
CA VAL A 907 -16.19 10.44 -5.90
C VAL A 907 -15.33 10.18 -4.67
N SER A 908 -15.00 11.22 -3.90
CA SER A 908 -14.22 11.04 -2.66
C SER A 908 -14.97 10.23 -1.61
N GLY A 909 -16.28 10.47 -1.45
CA GLY A 909 -17.12 9.74 -0.50
C GLY A 909 -17.31 8.27 -0.86
N VAL A 910 -17.61 7.96 -2.13
CA VAL A 910 -17.71 6.58 -2.63
C VAL A 910 -16.39 5.82 -2.47
N ALA A 911 -15.26 6.46 -2.76
CA ALA A 911 -13.93 5.87 -2.56
C ALA A 911 -13.68 5.54 -1.08
N ALA A 912 -13.99 6.46 -0.16
CA ALA A 912 -13.86 6.26 1.28
C ALA A 912 -14.78 5.13 1.79
N GLY A 913 -16.01 5.06 1.27
CA GLY A 913 -17.00 4.05 1.64
C GLY A 913 -16.67 2.65 1.14
N LEU A 914 -16.17 2.52 -0.08
CA LEU A 914 -15.77 1.23 -0.65
C LEU A 914 -14.44 0.71 -0.07
N GLN A 915 -13.62 1.57 0.53
CA GLN A 915 -12.24 1.26 0.93
C GLN A 915 -11.46 0.57 -0.22
N ASN A 916 -11.78 0.94 -1.43
CA ASN A 916 -11.19 0.37 -2.62
C ASN A 916 -11.29 1.41 -3.74
N THR A 917 -10.16 1.83 -4.21
CA THR A 917 -10.07 2.82 -5.28
C THR A 917 -9.54 2.22 -6.58
N GLY A 918 -9.50 0.89 -6.63
CA GLY A 918 -9.13 0.19 -7.85
C GLY A 918 -8.38 -1.11 -7.66
#